data_73584a423e2e30d8a7fdaacb5aafcd46
#
_entry.id   73584a423e2e30d8a7fdaacb5aafcd46
#
_cell.length_a   1.000
_cell.length_b   1.000
_cell.length_c   1.000
_cell.angle_alpha   90.00
_cell.angle_beta   90.00
_cell.angle_gamma   90.00
#
_symmetry.space_group_name_H-M   'P 1'
#
loop_
_entity.id
_entity.type
_entity.pdbx_description
1 polymer ?
#
loop_
_entity_poly.entity_id
_entity_poly.type
_entity_poly.pdbx_seq_one_letter_code
_entity_poly.pdbx_strand_id
1 'polypeptide(L)'
;MDSCQDGTDVGPDGRAMAPQETEIAPDAPAESKATGWRPGLDGLRAIAVLGVMAYHEPNLALAGGFLGVDLFFVLSGFLITGLLLDEHRRSGTVSLRSFWNRRGRRLLPALAALLFVVVIATTLIGDVDQRHDLPGGLLSAVFYVSNWNLIAQHQSYFDQFTSLSPLQHLWSLAIEEQFYLLWPIVVIACLSRSRKLLIGVTAIATVTSIGLMALFLGEGDPSRSYYGTDTRAFALLIGALGALFAWHLRPSGKKTLFVGILGLLALAGSFLFIHDSDRWMYRGGFVAFALVALGVIILASGNTIVSRAMAHPILRKIGFLSYALYLWHWPIRVFATDVRLHLPDTSVGQVFGVTIRLALTFGMAWLSMELIERWFRRSQLGVARFGIGWLGIGALLVGLSLIAAPSAGSTIATSIGSDQAASRERILATPNDPTRPSLLIVGDSVAITLDDGIRKVIDPKVSIVGGAELGCALLLSPKAMTFDGRWSKDGTQCPDHDDYWSKLVEAQNPDVVILLVGAWDLYTRDWGNGPVALGDREFDQNYSDAIDATLKVLSAKGAEVIVLTTPCFAPGPGERAGPQHDIKRVERIAQLQKEAVDKLNRSEPEAQASIVDLQSITCDNGFTQTRDGVEWRPDGVHFSVDGSKVAARWLLDSLPDTARSRLGFTNQ
;
A
#
# COMPACT_ATOMS: atom_id res chain seq x y z
N MET A 1 87.29 10.41 18.90
CA MET A 1 87.84 9.12 19.33
C MET A 1 86.68 8.17 19.17
N ASP A 2 86.70 7.60 18.10
CA ASP A 2 86.80 6.20 17.64
C ASP A 2 85.43 5.51 17.62
N SER A 3 85.04 4.78 16.71
CA SER A 3 85.46 4.47 15.31
C SER A 3 84.36 3.59 14.73
N CYS A 4 84.16 3.76 13.41
CA CYS A 4 83.40 2.89 12.47
C CYS A 4 83.61 1.38 12.72
N GLN A 5 82.61 0.59 12.35
CA GLN A 5 82.91 -0.46 11.35
C GLN A 5 81.58 -0.90 10.61
N ASP A 6 81.61 -0.74 9.33
CA ASP A 6 80.79 -1.39 8.31
C ASP A 6 80.99 -2.90 8.33
N GLY A 7 79.91 -3.63 8.06
CA GLY A 7 79.94 -5.07 7.78
C GLY A 7 78.90 -5.38 6.67
N THR A 8 79.30 -5.15 5.41
CA THR A 8 78.59 -5.66 4.22
C THR A 8 78.93 -7.13 4.06
N ASP A 9 77.98 -8.02 4.26
CA ASP A 9 78.03 -9.41 3.82
C ASP A 9 77.33 -9.53 2.46
N VAL A 10 78.14 -9.71 1.43
CA VAL A 10 77.69 -10.00 0.06
C VAL A 10 77.77 -11.52 -0.13
N GLY A 11 76.66 -12.20 -0.21
CA GLY A 11 76.57 -13.60 -0.64
C GLY A 11 76.69 -13.73 -2.17
N PRO A 12 77.24 -14.80 -2.69
CA PRO A 12 77.62 -14.94 -4.08
C PRO A 12 76.43 -15.51 -4.92
N ASP A 13 75.51 -14.70 -5.34
CA ASP A 13 74.72 -15.01 -6.55
C ASP A 13 73.88 -13.77 -6.93
N GLY A 14 74.38 -13.01 -7.88
CA GLY A 14 73.77 -11.83 -8.43
C GLY A 14 72.57 -12.16 -9.30
N ARG A 15 71.38 -12.25 -8.69
CA ARG A 15 70.11 -12.11 -9.40
C ARG A 15 69.22 -11.15 -8.61
N ALA A 16 68.93 -10.00 -9.25
CA ALA A 16 67.92 -9.06 -8.80
C ALA A 16 66.55 -9.76 -8.74
N MET A 17 66.00 -9.92 -7.55
CA MET A 17 64.58 -10.29 -7.36
C MET A 17 63.73 -9.07 -7.61
N ALA A 18 62.82 -9.17 -8.61
CA ALA A 18 61.72 -8.22 -8.83
C ALA A 18 60.83 -8.12 -7.58
N PRO A 19 60.23 -6.94 -7.28
CA PRO A 19 59.32 -6.79 -6.18
C PRO A 19 58.08 -7.67 -6.41
N GLN A 20 57.78 -8.56 -5.49
CA GLN A 20 56.48 -9.23 -5.44
C GLN A 20 55.41 -8.16 -5.18
N GLU A 21 54.53 -7.98 -6.16
CA GLU A 21 53.23 -7.31 -5.95
C GLU A 21 52.47 -8.08 -4.86
N THR A 22 52.43 -7.53 -3.67
CA THR A 22 51.53 -7.94 -2.64
C THR A 22 50.11 -7.56 -3.11
N GLU A 23 49.38 -8.58 -3.51
CA GLU A 23 47.95 -8.52 -3.77
C GLU A 23 47.28 -7.97 -2.52
N ILE A 24 46.87 -6.69 -2.54
CA ILE A 24 46.14 -6.04 -1.47
C ILE A 24 44.73 -6.65 -1.48
N ALA A 25 44.51 -7.63 -0.64
CA ALA A 25 43.18 -8.09 -0.29
C ALA A 25 42.38 -6.87 0.18
N PRO A 26 41.12 -6.69 -0.29
CA PRO A 26 40.32 -5.54 0.12
C PRO A 26 40.16 -5.55 1.63
N ASP A 27 40.62 -4.49 2.28
CA ASP A 27 40.51 -4.24 3.71
C ASP A 27 39.08 -4.51 4.20
N ALA A 28 38.91 -5.59 4.94
CA ALA A 28 37.73 -5.78 5.78
C ALA A 28 37.75 -4.63 6.81
N PRO A 29 36.65 -3.91 7.01
CA PRO A 29 36.63 -2.75 7.88
C PRO A 29 37.08 -3.14 9.31
N ALA A 30 38.04 -2.42 9.84
CA ALA A 30 38.68 -2.61 11.15
C ALA A 30 37.72 -2.44 12.37
N GLU A 31 36.42 -2.38 12.17
CA GLU A 31 35.39 -2.24 13.22
C GLU A 31 34.98 -3.55 13.92
N SER A 32 35.57 -4.69 13.57
CA SER A 32 35.08 -6.01 14.02
C SER A 32 35.43 -6.39 15.47
N LYS A 33 36.25 -5.62 16.17
CA LYS A 33 36.73 -6.03 17.53
C LYS A 33 36.07 -5.34 18.72
N ALA A 34 35.26 -4.27 18.53
CA ALA A 34 34.70 -3.48 19.64
C ALA A 34 33.19 -3.59 19.84
N THR A 35 32.42 -4.06 18.87
CA THR A 35 30.98 -4.24 18.98
C THR A 35 30.63 -5.68 18.65
N GLY A 36 29.82 -6.34 19.50
CA GLY A 36 29.39 -7.72 19.31
C GLY A 36 28.53 -7.93 18.06
N TRP A 37 29.11 -7.68 16.89
CA TRP A 37 28.46 -7.85 15.57
C TRP A 37 27.98 -9.29 15.40
N ARG A 38 26.75 -9.43 14.89
CA ARG A 38 26.03 -10.69 14.77
C ARG A 38 25.66 -10.96 13.33
N PRO A 39 26.53 -11.60 12.55
CA PRO A 39 26.35 -11.75 11.10
C PRO A 39 25.07 -12.49 10.68
N GLY A 40 24.54 -13.39 11.55
CA GLY A 40 23.28 -14.07 11.31
C GLY A 40 22.06 -13.15 11.26
N LEU A 41 22.10 -12.00 11.93
CA LEU A 41 21.01 -11.02 11.88
C LEU A 41 20.98 -10.27 10.54
N ASP A 42 22.13 -10.06 9.90
CA ASP A 42 22.17 -9.48 8.56
C ASP A 42 21.51 -10.43 7.53
N GLY A 43 21.71 -11.75 7.69
CA GLY A 43 21.02 -12.74 6.84
C GLY A 43 19.50 -12.74 7.02
N LEU A 44 19.01 -12.57 8.24
CA LEU A 44 17.56 -12.43 8.46
C LEU A 44 16.99 -11.14 7.84
N ARG A 45 17.76 -10.04 7.85
CA ARG A 45 17.38 -8.81 7.13
C ARG A 45 17.32 -9.03 5.63
N ALA A 46 18.22 -9.88 5.07
CA ALA A 46 18.16 -10.25 3.67
C ALA A 46 16.86 -11.02 3.34
N ILE A 47 16.51 -12.02 4.16
CA ILE A 47 15.26 -12.78 3.98
C ILE A 47 14.04 -11.85 4.07
N ALA A 48 14.02 -10.93 5.04
CA ALA A 48 12.93 -9.98 5.23
C ALA A 48 12.74 -9.08 3.99
N VAL A 49 13.81 -8.45 3.47
CA VAL A 49 13.69 -7.56 2.30
C VAL A 49 13.36 -8.32 1.02
N LEU A 50 13.94 -9.50 0.82
CA LEU A 50 13.63 -10.34 -0.34
C LEU A 50 12.17 -10.83 -0.31
N GLY A 51 11.65 -11.17 0.88
CA GLY A 51 10.24 -11.49 1.07
C GLY A 51 9.33 -10.34 0.66
N VAL A 52 9.61 -9.12 1.14
CA VAL A 52 8.83 -7.91 0.78
C VAL A 52 8.91 -7.62 -0.72
N MET A 53 10.10 -7.70 -1.31
CA MET A 53 10.27 -7.48 -2.76
C MET A 53 9.49 -8.51 -3.58
N ALA A 54 9.53 -9.79 -3.18
CA ALA A 54 8.79 -10.85 -3.85
C ALA A 54 7.27 -10.72 -3.70
N TYR A 55 6.78 -10.22 -2.55
CA TYR A 55 5.37 -9.92 -2.35
C TYR A 55 4.85 -8.84 -3.30
N HIS A 56 5.65 -7.79 -3.53
CA HIS A 56 5.28 -6.70 -4.42
C HIS A 56 5.44 -7.02 -5.91
N GLU A 57 6.04 -8.15 -6.28
CA GLU A 57 6.13 -8.60 -7.67
C GLU A 57 5.02 -9.59 -8.00
N PRO A 58 4.06 -9.23 -8.88
CA PRO A 58 2.84 -10.02 -9.14
C PRO A 58 3.12 -11.47 -9.53
N ASN A 59 4.24 -11.70 -10.21
CA ASN A 59 4.56 -12.99 -10.82
C ASN A 59 5.43 -13.90 -9.92
N LEU A 60 5.81 -13.46 -8.71
CA LEU A 60 6.61 -14.28 -7.79
C LEU A 60 5.76 -15.04 -6.76
N ALA A 61 4.45 -14.77 -6.69
CA ALA A 61 3.43 -15.50 -5.89
C ALA A 61 3.82 -15.79 -4.42
N LEU A 62 4.59 -14.89 -3.77
CA LEU A 62 4.96 -15.02 -2.37
C LEU A 62 3.93 -14.30 -1.49
N ALA A 63 2.76 -14.91 -1.31
CA ALA A 63 1.60 -14.31 -0.66
C ALA A 63 1.89 -13.72 0.73
N GLY A 64 2.69 -14.40 1.54
CA GLY A 64 3.06 -13.96 2.89
C GLY A 64 4.32 -13.10 2.97
N GLY A 65 4.88 -12.65 1.84
CA GLY A 65 6.10 -11.85 1.84
C GLY A 65 5.96 -10.50 2.55
N PHE A 66 4.73 -9.97 2.72
CA PHE A 66 4.44 -8.78 3.52
C PHE A 66 4.89 -8.92 4.98
N LEU A 67 4.93 -10.16 5.53
CA LEU A 67 5.43 -10.48 6.87
C LEU A 67 6.93 -10.18 7.04
N GLY A 68 7.66 -9.93 5.95
CA GLY A 68 9.03 -9.43 6.01
C GLY A 68 9.13 -8.11 6.77
N VAL A 69 8.10 -7.25 6.73
CA VAL A 69 8.01 -6.01 7.51
C VAL A 69 7.95 -6.33 9.01
N ASP A 70 7.16 -7.32 9.41
CA ASP A 70 7.07 -7.75 10.81
C ASP A 70 8.40 -8.32 11.32
N LEU A 71 9.08 -9.10 10.48
CA LEU A 71 10.43 -9.59 10.80
C LEU A 71 11.41 -8.42 10.99
N PHE A 72 11.32 -7.35 10.17
CA PHE A 72 12.10 -6.12 10.39
C PHE A 72 11.75 -5.45 11.72
N PHE A 73 10.49 -5.32 12.06
CA PHE A 73 10.05 -4.70 13.31
C PHE A 73 10.61 -5.44 14.53
N VAL A 74 10.51 -6.78 14.57
CA VAL A 74 11.05 -7.58 15.68
C VAL A 74 12.58 -7.46 15.73
N LEU A 75 13.28 -7.50 14.59
CA LEU A 75 14.72 -7.28 14.48
C LEU A 75 15.13 -5.91 15.00
N SER A 76 14.41 -4.86 14.61
CA SER A 76 14.68 -3.48 15.02
C SER A 76 14.48 -3.29 16.51
N GLY A 77 13.38 -3.79 17.07
CA GLY A 77 13.16 -3.77 18.52
C GLY A 77 14.25 -4.49 19.30
N PHE A 78 14.65 -5.67 18.85
CA PHE A 78 15.71 -6.46 19.47
C PHE A 78 17.09 -5.77 19.41
N LEU A 79 17.48 -5.28 18.23
CA LEU A 79 18.79 -4.66 18.02
C LEU A 79 18.91 -3.32 18.75
N ILE A 80 17.91 -2.45 18.63
CA ILE A 80 17.96 -1.12 19.24
C ILE A 80 17.99 -1.22 20.76
N THR A 81 17.09 -2.03 21.33
CA THR A 81 17.06 -2.22 22.79
C THR A 81 18.37 -2.82 23.30
N GLY A 82 18.90 -3.82 22.60
CA GLY A 82 20.17 -4.43 22.97
C GLY A 82 21.36 -3.45 22.95
N LEU A 83 21.44 -2.60 21.93
CA LEU A 83 22.47 -1.56 21.82
C LEU A 83 22.35 -0.51 22.94
N LEU A 84 21.13 -0.08 23.27
CA LEU A 84 20.88 0.86 24.38
C LEU A 84 21.26 0.24 25.74
N LEU A 85 20.96 -1.04 25.96
CA LEU A 85 21.34 -1.76 27.16
C LEU A 85 22.87 -1.90 27.28
N ASP A 86 23.55 -2.17 26.17
CA ASP A 86 25.03 -2.26 26.16
C ASP A 86 25.68 -0.90 26.42
N GLU A 87 25.14 0.18 25.84
CA GLU A 87 25.62 1.54 26.08
C GLU A 87 25.43 1.91 27.56
N HIS A 88 24.24 1.69 28.12
CA HIS A 88 23.94 1.94 29.52
C HIS A 88 24.85 1.15 30.47
N ARG A 89 25.13 -0.12 30.16
CA ARG A 89 26.06 -0.95 30.99
C ARG A 89 27.49 -0.45 30.97
N ARG A 90 27.98 0.10 29.86
CA ARG A 90 29.36 0.56 29.70
C ARG A 90 29.59 1.94 30.31
N SER A 91 28.63 2.84 30.17
CA SER A 91 28.78 4.27 30.50
C SER A 91 27.88 4.75 31.63
N GLY A 92 26.98 3.89 32.15
CA GLY A 92 25.99 4.26 33.16
C GLY A 92 24.82 5.09 32.60
N THR A 93 24.93 5.59 31.36
CA THR A 93 23.94 6.43 30.71
C THR A 93 23.79 6.07 29.22
N VAL A 94 22.77 6.63 28.53
CA VAL A 94 22.62 6.54 27.10
C VAL A 94 22.65 7.94 26.50
N SER A 95 23.51 8.17 25.52
CA SER A 95 23.60 9.47 24.83
C SER A 95 22.61 9.57 23.67
N LEU A 96 21.45 10.18 23.90
CA LEU A 96 20.43 10.42 22.86
C LEU A 96 21.02 11.11 21.62
N ARG A 97 21.84 12.16 21.85
CA ARG A 97 22.49 12.89 20.75
C ARG A 97 23.37 12.00 19.89
N SER A 98 24.16 11.12 20.51
CA SER A 98 25.02 10.18 19.80
C SER A 98 24.19 9.12 19.06
N PHE A 99 23.14 8.60 19.69
CA PHE A 99 22.24 7.63 19.10
C PHE A 99 21.55 8.18 17.83
N TRP A 100 20.88 9.33 17.94
CA TRP A 100 20.18 9.93 16.80
C TRP A 100 21.14 10.39 15.70
N ASN A 101 22.34 10.87 16.04
CA ASN A 101 23.37 11.18 15.05
C ASN A 101 23.75 9.97 14.20
N ARG A 102 24.02 8.82 14.85
CA ARG A 102 24.38 7.60 14.13
C ARG A 102 23.25 7.15 13.20
N ARG A 103 21.98 7.26 13.63
CA ARG A 103 20.81 6.88 12.85
C ARG A 103 20.57 7.85 11.70
N GLY A 104 20.52 9.15 11.97
CA GLY A 104 20.30 10.16 10.94
C GLY A 104 21.32 10.07 9.80
N ARG A 105 22.62 9.92 10.11
CA ARG A 105 23.66 9.75 9.07
C ARG A 105 23.49 8.48 8.23
N ARG A 106 22.83 7.47 8.75
CA ARG A 106 22.60 6.21 8.06
C ARG A 106 21.35 6.24 7.18
N LEU A 107 20.27 6.91 7.63
CA LEU A 107 18.94 6.76 7.04
C LEU A 107 18.54 7.97 6.19
N LEU A 108 18.75 9.20 6.67
CA LEU A 108 18.29 10.41 5.99
C LEU A 108 18.89 10.64 4.60
N PRO A 109 20.19 10.39 4.33
CA PRO A 109 20.74 10.65 3.00
C PRO A 109 20.16 9.77 1.89
N ALA A 110 19.94 8.49 2.18
CA ALA A 110 19.32 7.57 1.22
C ALA A 110 17.84 7.92 0.98
N LEU A 111 17.12 8.30 2.06
CA LEU A 111 15.74 8.76 1.93
C LEU A 111 15.65 10.07 1.13
N ALA A 112 16.55 11.04 1.36
CA ALA A 112 16.61 12.28 0.58
C ALA A 112 16.81 12.01 -0.91
N ALA A 113 17.73 11.10 -1.26
CA ALA A 113 17.97 10.69 -2.64
C ALA A 113 16.75 10.04 -3.28
N LEU A 114 16.07 9.15 -2.53
CA LEU A 114 14.82 8.54 -2.97
C LEU A 114 13.76 9.61 -3.26
N LEU A 115 13.48 10.49 -2.29
CA LEU A 115 12.45 11.53 -2.42
C LEU A 115 12.75 12.45 -3.62
N PHE A 116 14.02 12.82 -3.83
CA PHE A 116 14.44 13.62 -4.98
C PHE A 116 14.13 12.91 -6.31
N VAL A 117 14.49 11.64 -6.44
CA VAL A 117 14.23 10.86 -7.68
C VAL A 117 12.73 10.65 -7.86
N VAL A 118 11.98 10.39 -6.79
CA VAL A 118 10.51 10.23 -6.86
C VAL A 118 9.85 11.52 -7.33
N VAL A 119 10.27 12.71 -6.85
CA VAL A 119 9.75 14.00 -7.35
C VAL A 119 9.95 14.12 -8.84
N ILE A 120 11.17 13.85 -9.34
CA ILE A 120 11.48 13.93 -10.77
C ILE A 120 10.63 12.91 -11.55
N ALA A 121 10.62 11.65 -11.12
CA ALA A 121 9.89 10.59 -11.81
C ALA A 121 8.38 10.87 -11.86
N THR A 122 7.78 11.25 -10.73
CA THR A 122 6.35 11.59 -10.68
C THR A 122 6.02 12.79 -11.57
N THR A 123 6.86 13.82 -11.59
CA THR A 123 6.65 14.99 -12.45
C THR A 123 6.71 14.63 -13.94
N LEU A 124 7.65 13.77 -14.35
CA LEU A 124 7.88 13.42 -15.75
C LEU A 124 6.93 12.34 -16.28
N ILE A 125 6.67 11.32 -15.49
CA ILE A 125 5.95 10.10 -15.92
C ILE A 125 4.84 9.64 -14.97
N GLY A 126 4.59 10.36 -13.86
CA GLY A 126 3.49 10.05 -12.95
C GLY A 126 2.14 10.38 -13.57
N ASP A 127 1.09 9.69 -13.12
CA ASP A 127 -0.29 10.03 -13.45
C ASP A 127 -0.78 11.27 -12.66
N VAL A 128 -2.02 11.67 -12.92
CA VAL A 128 -2.61 12.88 -12.32
C VAL A 128 -2.73 12.74 -10.80
N ASP A 129 -3.18 11.57 -10.33
CA ASP A 129 -3.38 11.30 -8.90
C ASP A 129 -2.04 11.26 -8.17
N GLN A 130 -1.03 10.57 -8.74
CA GLN A 130 0.33 10.55 -8.19
C GLN A 130 0.92 11.95 -8.05
N ARG A 131 0.70 12.84 -9.02
CA ARG A 131 1.17 14.24 -8.96
C ARG A 131 0.42 15.06 -7.93
N HIS A 132 -0.90 14.85 -7.83
CA HIS A 132 -1.75 15.53 -6.84
C HIS A 132 -1.37 15.16 -5.40
N ASP A 133 -1.14 13.87 -5.12
CA ASP A 133 -0.87 13.36 -3.78
C ASP A 133 0.59 13.51 -3.35
N LEU A 134 1.48 13.79 -4.30
CA LEU A 134 2.92 13.88 -4.05
C LEU A 134 3.31 14.87 -2.94
N PRO A 135 2.78 16.12 -2.89
CA PRO A 135 3.15 17.09 -1.85
C PRO A 135 2.83 16.59 -0.44
N GLY A 136 1.63 16.02 -0.24
CA GLY A 136 1.20 15.42 1.03
C GLY A 136 2.05 14.21 1.41
N GLY A 137 2.33 13.35 0.44
CA GLY A 137 3.21 12.20 0.59
C GLY A 137 4.64 12.58 0.98
N LEU A 138 5.23 13.59 0.34
CA LEU A 138 6.56 14.11 0.67
C LEU A 138 6.59 14.72 2.07
N LEU A 139 5.61 15.56 2.41
CA LEU A 139 5.53 16.19 3.73
C LEU A 139 5.46 15.11 4.82
N SER A 140 4.59 14.13 4.64
CA SER A 140 4.44 13.03 5.60
C SER A 140 5.70 12.15 5.70
N ALA A 141 6.42 11.93 4.60
CA ALA A 141 7.69 11.19 4.59
C ALA A 141 8.81 11.96 5.31
N VAL A 142 8.92 13.29 5.12
CA VAL A 142 9.91 14.14 5.79
C VAL A 142 9.73 14.13 7.31
N PHE A 143 8.49 14.10 7.78
CA PHE A 143 8.18 14.06 9.22
C PHE A 143 7.98 12.65 9.78
N TYR A 144 8.18 11.60 8.98
CA TYR A 144 7.97 10.21 9.39
C TYR A 144 6.55 9.93 9.92
N VAL A 145 5.54 10.50 9.28
CA VAL A 145 4.11 10.30 9.60
C VAL A 145 3.33 9.73 8.42
N SER A 146 4.01 9.12 7.46
CA SER A 146 3.38 8.56 6.24
C SER A 146 2.27 7.56 6.56
N ASN A 147 2.44 6.75 7.60
CA ASN A 147 1.41 5.81 8.05
C ASN A 147 0.14 6.51 8.55
N TRP A 148 0.27 7.61 9.27
CA TRP A 148 -0.88 8.41 9.74
C TRP A 148 -1.52 9.22 8.61
N ASN A 149 -0.72 9.68 7.63
CA ASN A 149 -1.23 10.31 6.43
C ASN A 149 -2.09 9.35 5.61
N LEU A 150 -1.62 8.11 5.40
CA LEU A 150 -2.39 7.07 4.69
C LEU A 150 -3.70 6.73 5.42
N ILE A 151 -3.68 6.66 6.77
CA ILE A 151 -4.89 6.48 7.57
C ILE A 151 -5.84 7.68 7.40
N ALA A 152 -5.33 8.92 7.46
CA ALA A 152 -6.14 10.13 7.34
C ALA A 152 -6.73 10.31 5.93
N GLN A 153 -6.03 9.84 4.91
CA GLN A 153 -6.52 9.80 3.54
C GLN A 153 -7.37 8.56 3.23
N HIS A 154 -7.56 7.66 4.21
CA HIS A 154 -8.27 6.38 4.08
C HIS A 154 -7.77 5.51 2.91
N GLN A 155 -6.51 5.66 2.55
CA GLN A 155 -5.89 4.83 1.52
C GLN A 155 -5.72 3.41 2.06
N SER A 156 -6.38 2.46 1.42
CA SER A 156 -6.20 1.04 1.73
C SER A 156 -4.81 0.57 1.31
N TYR A 157 -4.17 -0.23 2.18
CA TYR A 157 -2.95 -0.95 1.78
C TYR A 157 -3.24 -2.08 0.78
N PHE A 158 -4.45 -2.62 0.88
CA PHE A 158 -4.91 -3.79 0.14
C PHE A 158 -5.71 -3.40 -1.10
N ASP A 159 -5.97 -2.11 -1.30
CA ASP A 159 -6.66 -1.61 -2.47
C ASP A 159 -5.76 -1.75 -3.70
N GLN A 160 -6.24 -2.54 -4.66
CA GLN A 160 -5.54 -2.80 -5.92
C GLN A 160 -6.04 -1.89 -7.06
N PHE A 161 -6.95 -0.98 -6.77
CA PHE A 161 -7.76 -0.27 -7.75
C PHE A 161 -7.51 1.23 -7.82
N THR A 162 -6.69 1.75 -6.89
CA THR A 162 -6.25 3.14 -6.92
C THR A 162 -4.86 3.25 -7.50
N SER A 163 -4.54 4.39 -8.08
CA SER A 163 -3.18 4.72 -8.51
C SER A 163 -2.20 4.55 -7.34
N LEU A 164 -1.20 3.69 -7.53
CA LEU A 164 -0.23 3.36 -6.50
C LEU A 164 0.65 4.57 -6.17
N SER A 165 0.57 5.07 -4.94
CA SER A 165 1.49 6.10 -4.48
C SER A 165 2.94 5.61 -4.46
N PRO A 166 3.89 6.29 -5.13
CA PRO A 166 5.29 5.88 -5.13
C PRO A 166 5.97 5.96 -3.76
N LEU A 167 5.34 6.59 -2.77
CA LEU A 167 5.83 6.73 -1.40
C LEU A 167 5.08 5.85 -0.38
N GLN A 168 4.09 5.05 -0.82
CA GLN A 168 3.24 4.24 0.06
C GLN A 168 4.05 3.37 1.03
N HIS A 169 5.09 2.68 0.56
CA HIS A 169 5.92 1.77 1.37
C HIS A 169 6.62 2.45 2.56
N LEU A 170 6.70 3.79 2.58
CA LEU A 170 7.32 4.54 3.68
C LEU A 170 6.51 4.49 4.99
N TRP A 171 5.29 3.95 4.97
CA TRP A 171 4.47 3.79 6.16
C TRP A 171 5.17 2.97 7.25
N SER A 172 5.81 1.86 6.89
CA SER A 172 6.50 1.00 7.84
C SER A 172 7.78 1.63 8.39
N LEU A 173 8.51 2.36 7.53
CA LEU A 173 9.65 3.15 7.94
C LEU A 173 9.25 4.25 8.93
N ALA A 174 8.09 4.88 8.73
CA ALA A 174 7.56 5.87 9.68
C ALA A 174 7.35 5.26 11.07
N ILE A 175 6.76 4.06 11.18
CA ILE A 175 6.59 3.36 12.46
C ILE A 175 7.95 3.06 13.13
N GLU A 176 8.94 2.59 12.36
CA GLU A 176 10.29 2.34 12.87
C GLU A 176 10.96 3.62 13.40
N GLU A 177 10.89 4.72 12.65
CA GLU A 177 11.54 5.97 13.06
C GLU A 177 10.84 6.63 14.24
N GLN A 178 9.50 6.53 14.35
CA GLN A 178 8.76 6.94 15.54
C GLN A 178 9.23 6.13 16.77
N PHE A 179 9.45 4.83 16.62
CA PHE A 179 10.02 4.00 17.67
C PHE A 179 11.46 4.44 18.01
N TYR A 180 12.31 4.72 17.02
CA TYR A 180 13.70 5.16 17.25
C TYR A 180 13.77 6.55 17.91
N LEU A 181 12.75 7.37 17.72
CA LEU A 181 12.66 8.66 18.38
C LEU A 181 12.27 8.51 19.86
N LEU A 182 11.25 7.71 20.15
CA LEU A 182 10.64 7.62 21.47
C LEU A 182 11.30 6.59 22.38
N TRP A 183 11.67 5.44 21.82
CA TRP A 183 12.15 4.30 22.60
C TRP A 183 13.39 4.56 23.46
N PRO A 184 14.45 5.25 22.98
CA PRO A 184 15.61 5.56 23.82
C PRO A 184 15.25 6.43 25.04
N ILE A 185 14.28 7.32 24.90
CA ILE A 185 13.79 8.17 26.00
C ILE A 185 13.11 7.29 27.06
N VAL A 186 12.23 6.38 26.62
CA VAL A 186 11.55 5.42 27.53
C VAL A 186 12.57 4.53 28.25
N VAL A 187 13.56 4.01 27.52
CA VAL A 187 14.62 3.16 28.10
C VAL A 187 15.38 3.93 29.18
N ILE A 188 15.83 5.17 28.92
CA ILE A 188 16.52 6.00 29.90
C ILE A 188 15.65 6.26 31.12
N ALA A 189 14.41 6.73 30.90
CA ALA A 189 13.47 7.06 31.98
C ALA A 189 13.16 5.84 32.87
N CYS A 190 13.03 4.66 32.29
CA CYS A 190 12.77 3.44 33.07
C CYS A 190 14.04 2.92 33.77
N LEU A 191 15.19 2.87 33.08
CA LEU A 191 16.43 2.36 33.63
C LEU A 191 16.95 3.25 34.78
N SER A 192 16.67 4.56 34.78
CA SER A 192 17.00 5.45 35.90
C SER A 192 16.29 5.05 37.21
N ARG A 193 15.22 4.25 37.13
CA ARG A 193 14.50 3.71 38.31
C ARG A 193 14.79 2.24 38.52
N SER A 194 14.51 1.38 37.56
CA SER A 194 14.85 -0.03 37.61
C SER A 194 14.63 -0.73 36.25
N ARG A 195 15.38 -1.82 36.04
CA ARG A 195 15.16 -2.72 34.90
C ARG A 195 13.78 -3.39 34.93
N LYS A 196 13.25 -3.65 36.14
CA LYS A 196 11.88 -4.22 36.29
C LYS A 196 10.81 -3.28 35.77
N LEU A 197 10.99 -1.96 35.99
CA LEU A 197 10.07 -0.96 35.44
C LEU A 197 10.08 -0.97 33.92
N LEU A 198 11.27 -1.04 33.29
CA LEU A 198 11.36 -1.11 31.84
C LEU A 198 10.66 -2.36 31.28
N ILE A 199 10.85 -3.52 31.92
CA ILE A 199 10.16 -4.76 31.52
C ILE A 199 8.63 -4.59 31.65
N GLY A 200 8.15 -4.06 32.78
CA GLY A 200 6.72 -3.86 33.02
C GLY A 200 6.09 -2.90 32.01
N VAL A 201 6.71 -1.74 31.78
CA VAL A 201 6.25 -0.76 30.78
C VAL A 201 6.22 -1.36 29.37
N THR A 202 7.30 -2.09 28.99
CA THR A 202 7.34 -2.74 27.67
C THR A 202 6.26 -3.80 27.53
N ALA A 203 6.03 -4.62 28.54
CA ALA A 203 5.00 -5.67 28.53
C ALA A 203 3.59 -5.08 28.44
N ILE A 204 3.29 -4.04 29.24
CA ILE A 204 1.99 -3.36 29.20
C ILE A 204 1.78 -2.74 27.81
N ALA A 205 2.74 -2.01 27.29
CA ALA A 205 2.66 -1.40 25.97
C ALA A 205 2.46 -2.45 24.87
N THR A 206 3.11 -3.62 24.98
CA THR A 206 2.92 -4.75 24.05
C THR A 206 1.48 -5.25 24.07
N VAL A 207 0.94 -5.54 25.27
CA VAL A 207 -0.44 -6.02 25.43
C VAL A 207 -1.44 -4.98 24.94
N THR A 208 -1.23 -3.71 25.26
CA THR A 208 -2.07 -2.60 24.78
C THR A 208 -2.08 -2.54 23.25
N SER A 209 -0.92 -2.61 22.60
CA SER A 209 -0.83 -2.57 21.13
C SER A 209 -1.55 -3.76 20.47
N ILE A 210 -1.42 -4.95 21.05
CA ILE A 210 -2.15 -6.15 20.59
C ILE A 210 -3.67 -5.96 20.75
N GLY A 211 -4.11 -5.43 21.90
CA GLY A 211 -5.52 -5.14 22.15
C GLY A 211 -6.09 -4.10 21.18
N LEU A 212 -5.34 -3.03 20.88
CA LEU A 212 -5.75 -2.01 19.93
C LEU A 212 -5.83 -2.57 18.49
N MET A 213 -4.94 -3.48 18.09
CA MET A 213 -5.03 -4.14 16.79
C MET A 213 -6.35 -4.90 16.64
N ALA A 214 -6.74 -5.67 17.67
CA ALA A 214 -7.99 -6.41 17.66
C ALA A 214 -9.22 -5.48 17.73
N LEU A 215 -9.13 -4.38 18.49
CA LEU A 215 -10.21 -3.41 18.68
C LEU A 215 -10.51 -2.62 17.39
N PHE A 216 -9.46 -2.17 16.68
CA PHE A 216 -9.61 -1.39 15.45
C PHE A 216 -9.80 -2.25 14.20
N LEU A 217 -9.85 -3.57 14.34
CA LEU A 217 -10.20 -4.46 13.24
C LEU A 217 -11.71 -4.40 13.00
N GLY A 218 -12.14 -3.49 12.13
CA GLY A 218 -13.52 -3.40 11.66
C GLY A 218 -13.96 -4.60 10.82
N GLU A 219 -15.19 -4.61 10.35
CA GLU A 219 -15.71 -5.66 9.45
C GLU A 219 -15.20 -5.50 8.00
N GLY A 220 -14.86 -4.27 7.60
CA GLY A 220 -14.32 -3.93 6.27
C GLY A 220 -12.80 -4.02 6.16
N ASP A 221 -12.20 -2.99 5.56
CA ASP A 221 -10.77 -2.87 5.30
C ASP A 221 -9.93 -2.83 6.59
N PRO A 222 -8.93 -3.72 6.74
CA PRO A 222 -8.08 -3.77 7.91
C PRO A 222 -6.96 -2.74 7.93
N SER A 223 -6.90 -1.81 6.97
CA SER A 223 -5.77 -0.88 6.77
C SER A 223 -5.50 0.00 7.99
N ARG A 224 -6.53 0.43 8.75
CA ARG A 224 -6.34 1.16 10.02
C ARG A 224 -5.51 0.34 11.02
N SER A 225 -5.82 -0.94 11.17
CA SER A 225 -5.07 -1.86 12.04
C SER A 225 -3.69 -2.18 11.48
N TYR A 226 -3.52 -2.15 10.16
CA TYR A 226 -2.26 -2.45 9.49
C TYR A 226 -1.27 -1.29 9.53
N TYR A 227 -1.73 -0.04 9.32
CA TYR A 227 -0.87 1.16 9.28
C TYR A 227 -0.60 1.79 10.66
N GLY A 228 -1.45 1.53 11.67
CA GLY A 228 -1.35 2.22 12.96
C GLY A 228 -0.06 1.92 13.72
N THR A 229 0.65 2.94 14.18
CA THR A 229 1.80 2.76 15.07
C THR A 229 1.34 2.10 16.38
N ASP A 230 0.20 2.51 16.90
CA ASP A 230 -0.43 1.98 18.11
C ASP A 230 -0.79 0.50 18.00
N THR A 231 -1.24 0.05 16.83
CA THR A 231 -1.61 -1.34 16.55
C THR A 231 -0.44 -2.23 16.17
N ARG A 232 0.65 -1.67 15.64
CA ARG A 232 1.80 -2.41 15.12
C ARG A 232 3.03 -2.38 16.02
N ALA A 233 3.08 -1.49 17.02
CA ALA A 233 4.22 -1.36 17.92
C ALA A 233 4.55 -2.65 18.68
N PHE A 234 3.58 -3.56 18.87
CA PHE A 234 3.80 -4.83 19.56
C PHE A 234 4.95 -5.64 18.95
N ALA A 235 5.15 -5.63 17.64
CA ALA A 235 6.22 -6.38 16.98
C ALA A 235 7.61 -5.84 17.38
N LEU A 236 7.79 -4.51 17.39
CA LEU A 236 8.98 -3.84 17.90
C LEU A 236 9.18 -4.10 19.39
N LEU A 237 8.10 -4.04 20.17
CA LEU A 237 8.12 -4.25 21.62
C LEU A 237 8.39 -5.71 22.00
N ILE A 238 7.92 -6.70 21.24
CA ILE A 238 8.30 -8.13 21.38
C ILE A 238 9.79 -8.29 21.15
N GLY A 239 10.34 -7.64 20.12
CA GLY A 239 11.78 -7.58 19.88
C GLY A 239 12.53 -6.97 21.05
N ALA A 240 12.03 -5.86 21.60
CA ALA A 240 12.60 -5.19 22.78
C ALA A 240 12.57 -6.09 24.03
N LEU A 241 11.46 -6.77 24.32
CA LEU A 241 11.36 -7.78 25.39
C LEU A 241 12.38 -8.90 25.17
N GLY A 242 12.49 -9.39 23.92
CA GLY A 242 13.52 -10.37 23.57
C GLY A 242 14.93 -9.91 23.91
N ALA A 243 15.28 -8.66 23.65
CA ALA A 243 16.58 -8.10 24.02
C ALA A 243 16.74 -7.99 25.54
N LEU A 244 15.72 -7.59 26.26
CA LEU A 244 15.75 -7.49 27.72
C LEU A 244 16.06 -8.85 28.38
N PHE A 245 15.61 -9.95 27.83
CA PHE A 245 15.81 -11.27 28.38
C PHE A 245 16.95 -12.05 27.72
N ALA A 246 17.16 -11.92 26.44
CA ALA A 246 18.00 -12.81 25.64
C ALA A 246 19.19 -12.13 24.96
N TRP A 247 19.42 -10.82 25.11
CA TRP A 247 20.49 -10.11 24.40
C TRP A 247 21.89 -10.72 24.61
N HIS A 248 22.18 -11.17 25.81
CA HIS A 248 23.48 -11.78 26.13
C HIS A 248 23.53 -13.30 25.99
N LEU A 249 22.37 -13.92 25.71
CA LEU A 249 22.33 -15.35 25.45
C LEU A 249 23.09 -15.66 24.15
N ARG A 250 23.85 -16.75 24.20
CA ARG A 250 24.54 -17.32 23.03
C ARG A 250 24.10 -18.77 22.89
N PRO A 251 22.89 -19.04 22.38
CA PRO A 251 22.40 -20.40 22.20
C PRO A 251 23.42 -21.23 21.41
N SER A 252 23.63 -22.47 21.85
CA SER A 252 24.56 -23.41 21.21
C SER A 252 24.09 -24.84 21.46
N GLY A 253 24.68 -25.79 20.76
CA GLY A 253 24.45 -27.22 20.97
C GLY A 253 23.34 -27.82 20.09
N LYS A 254 23.21 -29.15 20.14
CA LYS A 254 22.33 -29.94 19.23
C LYS A 254 20.85 -29.67 19.40
N LYS A 255 20.36 -29.33 20.60
CA LYS A 255 18.95 -29.02 20.85
C LYS A 255 18.48 -27.79 20.08
N THR A 256 19.37 -26.80 19.84
CA THR A 256 19.06 -25.60 19.07
C THR A 256 18.86 -25.87 17.58
N LEU A 257 19.33 -27.03 17.06
CA LEU A 257 19.17 -27.43 15.67
C LEU A 257 17.69 -27.68 15.35
N PHE A 258 17.03 -28.52 16.15
CA PHE A 258 15.62 -28.85 15.91
C PHE A 258 14.71 -27.63 16.00
N VAL A 259 14.86 -26.83 17.06
CA VAL A 259 14.08 -25.59 17.24
C VAL A 259 14.38 -24.58 16.13
N GLY A 260 15.63 -24.51 15.68
CA GLY A 260 16.04 -23.64 14.59
C GLY A 260 15.45 -24.03 13.23
N ILE A 261 15.48 -25.31 12.90
CA ILE A 261 14.84 -25.84 11.66
C ILE A 261 13.34 -25.58 11.71
N LEU A 262 12.67 -25.91 12.81
CA LEU A 262 11.22 -25.68 12.96
C LEU A 262 10.87 -24.19 12.82
N GLY A 263 11.66 -23.29 13.44
CA GLY A 263 11.45 -21.84 13.30
C GLY A 263 11.65 -21.34 11.88
N LEU A 264 12.68 -21.82 11.16
CA LEU A 264 12.90 -21.48 9.75
C LEU A 264 11.79 -22.03 8.83
N LEU A 265 11.33 -23.25 9.09
CA LEU A 265 10.20 -23.82 8.35
C LEU A 265 8.90 -23.07 8.63
N ALA A 266 8.67 -22.63 9.87
CA ALA A 266 7.53 -21.81 10.22
C ALA A 266 7.57 -20.43 9.51
N LEU A 267 8.74 -19.76 9.46
CA LEU A 267 8.91 -18.53 8.70
C LEU A 267 8.69 -18.75 7.19
N ALA A 268 9.28 -19.80 6.62
CA ALA A 268 9.10 -20.14 5.21
C ALA A 268 7.65 -20.47 4.89
N GLY A 269 7.00 -21.27 5.73
CA GLY A 269 5.57 -21.60 5.59
C GLY A 269 4.70 -20.35 5.71
N SER A 270 5.01 -19.43 6.63
CA SER A 270 4.29 -18.17 6.74
C SER A 270 4.40 -17.34 5.46
N PHE A 271 5.59 -17.27 4.85
CA PHE A 271 5.81 -16.52 3.61
C PHE A 271 5.10 -17.15 2.40
N LEU A 272 4.92 -18.48 2.39
CA LEU A 272 4.30 -19.20 1.27
C LEU A 272 2.77 -19.27 1.35
N PHE A 273 2.21 -19.38 2.55
CA PHE A 273 0.81 -19.79 2.71
C PHE A 273 -0.10 -18.77 3.40
N ILE A 274 0.45 -17.74 4.06
CA ILE A 274 -0.36 -16.70 4.70
C ILE A 274 -0.65 -15.60 3.67
N HIS A 275 -1.92 -15.16 3.62
CA HIS A 275 -2.35 -14.07 2.76
C HIS A 275 -2.59 -12.80 3.60
N ASP A 276 -2.43 -11.66 2.99
CA ASP A 276 -2.67 -10.35 3.58
C ASP A 276 -4.14 -10.12 3.96
N SER A 277 -5.06 -10.76 3.24
CA SER A 277 -6.50 -10.80 3.49
C SER A 277 -6.92 -11.70 4.66
N ASP A 278 -6.01 -12.46 5.25
CA ASP A 278 -6.30 -13.39 6.33
C ASP A 278 -6.62 -12.67 7.65
N ARG A 279 -7.90 -12.47 7.96
CA ARG A 279 -8.37 -11.73 9.16
C ARG A 279 -7.90 -12.33 10.48
N TRP A 280 -7.64 -13.65 10.55
CA TRP A 280 -7.09 -14.29 11.74
C TRP A 280 -5.69 -13.76 12.12
N MET A 281 -4.96 -13.22 11.15
CA MET A 281 -3.65 -12.58 11.41
C MET A 281 -3.79 -11.43 12.40
N TYR A 282 -4.81 -10.59 12.25
CA TYR A 282 -5.08 -9.44 13.13
C TYR A 282 -5.61 -9.86 14.50
N ARG A 283 -6.16 -11.07 14.64
CA ARG A 283 -6.68 -11.66 15.89
C ARG A 283 -5.67 -12.53 16.62
N GLY A 284 -4.38 -12.34 16.37
CA GLY A 284 -3.29 -13.03 17.05
C GLY A 284 -2.24 -13.68 16.15
N GLY A 285 -2.50 -13.87 14.85
CA GLY A 285 -1.55 -14.43 13.89
C GLY A 285 -0.25 -13.62 13.78
N PHE A 286 -0.33 -12.28 13.71
CA PHE A 286 0.85 -11.41 13.73
C PHE A 286 1.67 -11.56 15.02
N VAL A 287 1.02 -11.76 16.16
CA VAL A 287 1.72 -11.99 17.44
C VAL A 287 2.45 -13.33 17.41
N ALA A 288 1.79 -14.39 16.93
CA ALA A 288 2.40 -15.71 16.78
C ALA A 288 3.61 -15.64 15.84
N PHE A 289 3.48 -14.96 14.68
CA PHE A 289 4.59 -14.73 13.78
C PHE A 289 5.75 -13.96 14.45
N ALA A 290 5.47 -12.88 15.18
CA ALA A 290 6.48 -12.09 15.88
C ALA A 290 7.24 -12.92 16.93
N LEU A 291 6.57 -13.84 17.63
CA LEU A 291 7.19 -14.75 18.59
C LEU A 291 8.11 -15.79 17.90
N VAL A 292 7.65 -16.36 16.77
CA VAL A 292 8.47 -17.25 15.93
C VAL A 292 9.70 -16.49 15.42
N ALA A 293 9.51 -15.29 14.88
CA ALA A 293 10.59 -14.42 14.41
C ALA A 293 11.60 -14.12 15.53
N LEU A 294 11.14 -13.78 16.74
CA LEU A 294 12.00 -13.56 17.89
C LEU A 294 12.83 -14.80 18.24
N GLY A 295 12.21 -15.98 18.24
CA GLY A 295 12.92 -17.26 18.47
C GLY A 295 14.05 -17.46 17.45
N VAL A 296 13.77 -17.25 16.16
CA VAL A 296 14.78 -17.36 15.09
C VAL A 296 15.86 -16.28 15.23
N ILE A 297 15.52 -15.04 15.60
CA ILE A 297 16.46 -13.94 15.85
C ILE A 297 17.43 -14.30 16.99
N ILE A 298 16.93 -14.86 18.09
CA ILE A 298 17.77 -15.29 19.22
C ILE A 298 18.73 -16.40 18.78
N LEU A 299 18.26 -17.38 18.01
CA LEU A 299 19.09 -18.45 17.47
C LEU A 299 20.12 -17.93 16.46
N ALA A 300 19.75 -17.01 15.59
CA ALA A 300 20.64 -16.38 14.62
C ALA A 300 21.71 -15.49 15.30
N SER A 301 21.45 -15.01 16.51
CA SER A 301 22.40 -14.21 17.29
C SER A 301 23.42 -15.05 18.10
N GLY A 302 23.24 -16.38 18.12
CA GLY A 302 24.09 -17.33 18.88
C GLY A 302 25.09 -18.09 18.01
N ASN A 303 25.57 -19.23 18.54
CA ASN A 303 26.48 -20.17 17.86
C ASN A 303 25.71 -21.41 17.36
N THR A 304 24.71 -21.21 16.53
CA THR A 304 23.81 -22.25 16.06
C THR A 304 23.98 -22.52 14.55
N ILE A 305 23.34 -23.57 14.05
CA ILE A 305 23.27 -23.84 12.61
C ILE A 305 22.52 -22.69 11.90
N VAL A 306 21.48 -22.13 12.52
CA VAL A 306 20.74 -20.97 12.01
C VAL A 306 21.66 -19.76 11.83
N SER A 307 22.47 -19.45 12.85
CA SER A 307 23.45 -18.37 12.76
C SER A 307 24.43 -18.57 11.60
N ARG A 308 24.95 -19.80 11.43
CA ARG A 308 25.89 -20.12 10.34
C ARG A 308 25.23 -20.04 8.96
N ALA A 309 24.01 -20.55 8.82
CA ALA A 309 23.26 -20.49 7.56
C ALA A 309 22.94 -19.02 7.19
N MET A 310 22.47 -18.23 8.16
CA MET A 310 22.15 -16.81 7.96
C MET A 310 23.43 -15.94 7.80
N ALA A 311 24.56 -16.37 8.28
CA ALA A 311 25.84 -15.69 8.07
C ALA A 311 26.48 -15.96 6.69
N HIS A 312 25.79 -16.64 5.78
CA HIS A 312 26.28 -16.88 4.42
C HIS A 312 26.65 -15.55 3.73
N PRO A 313 27.80 -15.44 3.04
CA PRO A 313 28.30 -14.17 2.50
C PRO A 313 27.33 -13.43 1.60
N ILE A 314 26.55 -14.15 0.78
CA ILE A 314 25.56 -13.56 -0.12
C ILE A 314 24.42 -12.90 0.71
N LEU A 315 23.86 -13.64 1.69
CA LEU A 315 22.79 -13.11 2.55
C LEU A 315 23.28 -11.89 3.35
N ARG A 316 24.51 -11.92 3.84
CA ARG A 316 25.09 -10.77 4.54
C ARG A 316 25.22 -9.54 3.66
N LYS A 317 25.67 -9.70 2.41
CA LYS A 317 25.77 -8.58 1.46
C LYS A 317 24.39 -7.99 1.17
N ILE A 318 23.37 -8.83 0.93
CA ILE A 318 21.98 -8.39 0.73
C ILE A 318 21.44 -7.72 1.99
N GLY A 319 21.65 -8.31 3.17
CA GLY A 319 21.21 -7.73 4.44
C GLY A 319 21.87 -6.39 4.77
N PHE A 320 23.12 -6.19 4.37
CA PHE A 320 23.79 -4.90 4.48
C PHE A 320 23.14 -3.82 3.61
N LEU A 321 22.65 -4.20 2.42
CA LEU A 321 21.92 -3.33 1.47
C LEU A 321 20.42 -3.26 1.77
N SER A 322 19.88 -4.01 2.74
CA SER A 322 18.44 -4.20 2.93
C SER A 322 17.64 -2.90 3.05
N TYR A 323 18.21 -1.87 3.68
CA TYR A 323 17.56 -0.56 3.78
C TYR A 323 17.42 0.12 2.42
N ALA A 324 18.50 0.20 1.66
CA ALA A 324 18.47 0.78 0.32
C ALA A 324 17.57 -0.05 -0.63
N LEU A 325 17.63 -1.39 -0.56
CA LEU A 325 16.72 -2.26 -1.32
C LEU A 325 15.26 -1.99 -0.98
N TYR A 326 14.94 -1.86 0.31
CA TYR A 326 13.58 -1.53 0.75
C TYR A 326 13.13 -0.15 0.25
N LEU A 327 14.00 0.85 0.21
CA LEU A 327 13.67 2.17 -0.29
C LEU A 327 13.39 2.16 -1.81
N TRP A 328 14.24 1.52 -2.60
CA TRP A 328 14.17 1.62 -4.06
C TRP A 328 13.18 0.66 -4.73
N HIS A 329 12.85 -0.50 -4.11
CA HIS A 329 12.02 -1.52 -4.77
C HIS A 329 10.63 -1.01 -5.17
N TRP A 330 9.99 -0.25 -4.29
CA TRP A 330 8.61 0.16 -4.50
C TRP A 330 8.45 1.25 -5.58
N PRO A 331 9.17 2.38 -5.56
CA PRO A 331 9.10 3.34 -6.66
C PRO A 331 9.48 2.72 -8.02
N ILE A 332 10.47 1.82 -8.05
CA ILE A 332 10.81 1.11 -9.27
C ILE A 332 9.64 0.24 -9.74
N ARG A 333 8.96 -0.46 -8.83
CA ARG A 333 7.74 -1.23 -9.16
C ARG A 333 6.63 -0.33 -9.72
N VAL A 334 6.44 0.86 -9.14
CA VAL A 334 5.40 1.82 -9.56
C VAL A 334 5.72 2.42 -10.94
N PHE A 335 6.97 2.83 -11.18
CA PHE A 335 7.32 3.53 -12.41
C PHE A 335 7.80 2.62 -13.55
N ALA A 336 8.45 1.50 -13.27
CA ALA A 336 8.92 0.55 -14.28
C ALA A 336 7.89 -0.58 -14.52
N THR A 337 6.68 -0.20 -14.91
CA THR A 337 5.63 -1.15 -15.29
C THR A 337 5.98 -1.86 -16.59
N ASP A 338 5.42 -3.05 -16.82
CA ASP A 338 5.69 -3.82 -18.05
C ASP A 338 5.27 -3.05 -19.31
N VAL A 339 4.22 -2.21 -19.21
CA VAL A 339 3.77 -1.34 -20.31
C VAL A 339 4.79 -0.25 -20.62
N ARG A 340 5.28 0.45 -19.60
CA ARG A 340 6.32 1.48 -19.80
C ARG A 340 7.64 0.91 -20.29
N LEU A 341 7.91 -0.35 -19.95
CA LEU A 341 9.07 -1.09 -20.46
C LEU A 341 8.83 -1.69 -21.86
N HIS A 342 7.65 -1.47 -22.46
CA HIS A 342 7.25 -2.00 -23.77
C HIS A 342 7.41 -3.52 -23.88
N LEU A 343 7.13 -4.25 -22.80
CA LEU A 343 7.26 -5.71 -22.77
C LEU A 343 5.97 -6.39 -23.26
N PRO A 344 6.08 -7.49 -24.00
CA PRO A 344 4.91 -8.21 -24.50
C PRO A 344 4.14 -8.86 -23.33
N ASP A 345 2.81 -9.01 -23.52
CA ASP A 345 1.95 -9.70 -22.55
C ASP A 345 2.06 -11.21 -22.68
N THR A 346 3.19 -11.74 -22.31
CA THR A 346 3.52 -13.16 -22.31
C THR A 346 4.27 -13.51 -21.02
N SER A 347 4.27 -14.76 -20.63
CA SER A 347 5.05 -15.23 -19.46
C SER A 347 6.53 -14.85 -19.58
N VAL A 348 7.07 -14.81 -20.81
CA VAL A 348 8.46 -14.37 -21.07
C VAL A 348 8.61 -12.88 -20.78
N GLY A 349 7.69 -12.04 -21.27
CA GLY A 349 7.70 -10.59 -21.00
C GLY A 349 7.59 -10.29 -19.51
N GLN A 350 6.74 -11.01 -18.79
CA GLN A 350 6.58 -10.89 -17.34
C GLN A 350 7.88 -11.24 -16.59
N VAL A 351 8.56 -12.34 -16.96
CA VAL A 351 9.86 -12.71 -16.37
C VAL A 351 10.92 -11.64 -16.65
N PHE A 352 10.93 -11.07 -17.87
CA PHE A 352 11.81 -9.96 -18.21
C PHE A 352 11.51 -8.71 -17.37
N GLY A 353 10.24 -8.35 -17.17
CA GLY A 353 9.82 -7.23 -16.34
C GLY A 353 10.31 -7.35 -14.90
N VAL A 354 10.07 -8.49 -14.26
CA VAL A 354 10.58 -8.80 -12.92
C VAL A 354 12.10 -8.70 -12.88
N THR A 355 12.79 -9.29 -13.88
CA THR A 355 14.26 -9.28 -13.93
C THR A 355 14.80 -7.86 -14.03
N ILE A 356 14.22 -7.02 -14.88
CA ILE A 356 14.62 -5.61 -15.04
C ILE A 356 14.37 -4.84 -13.73
N ARG A 357 13.20 -4.96 -13.13
CA ARG A 357 12.88 -4.28 -11.87
C ARG A 357 13.81 -4.70 -10.73
N LEU A 358 14.11 -5.98 -10.60
CA LEU A 358 15.10 -6.47 -9.63
C LEU A 358 16.49 -5.90 -9.92
N ALA A 359 16.95 -5.96 -11.17
CA ALA A 359 18.25 -5.41 -11.56
C ALA A 359 18.34 -3.90 -11.26
N LEU A 360 17.31 -3.12 -11.59
CA LEU A 360 17.22 -1.69 -11.27
C LEU A 360 17.25 -1.46 -9.76
N THR A 361 16.48 -2.25 -8.98
CA THR A 361 16.43 -2.14 -7.52
C THR A 361 17.79 -2.40 -6.88
N PHE A 362 18.46 -3.49 -7.26
CA PHE A 362 19.80 -3.80 -6.77
C PHE A 362 20.84 -2.76 -7.23
N GLY A 363 20.76 -2.30 -8.48
CA GLY A 363 21.62 -1.27 -9.03
C GLY A 363 21.48 0.07 -8.31
N MET A 364 20.25 0.54 -8.12
CA MET A 364 19.96 1.79 -7.39
C MET A 364 20.33 1.69 -5.91
N ALA A 365 20.08 0.56 -5.27
CA ALA A 365 20.46 0.32 -3.88
C ALA A 365 21.99 0.34 -3.72
N TRP A 366 22.72 -0.30 -4.63
CA TRP A 366 24.18 -0.27 -4.65
C TRP A 366 24.71 1.15 -4.90
N LEU A 367 24.18 1.85 -5.89
CA LEU A 367 24.57 3.22 -6.24
C LEU A 367 24.33 4.18 -5.06
N SER A 368 23.15 4.11 -4.44
CA SER A 368 22.80 4.88 -3.24
C SER A 368 23.81 4.64 -2.11
N MET A 369 24.17 3.37 -1.87
CA MET A 369 25.14 3.01 -0.84
C MET A 369 26.53 3.57 -1.12
N GLU A 370 27.03 3.42 -2.35
CA GLU A 370 28.38 3.84 -2.72
C GLU A 370 28.55 5.36 -2.78
N LEU A 371 27.63 6.05 -3.45
CA LEU A 371 27.78 7.49 -3.72
C LEU A 371 27.29 8.37 -2.57
N ILE A 372 26.28 7.91 -1.82
CA ILE A 372 25.59 8.75 -0.85
C ILE A 372 25.87 8.27 0.57
N GLU A 373 25.45 7.04 0.92
CA GLU A 373 25.49 6.59 2.31
C GLU A 373 26.91 6.48 2.86
N ARG A 374 27.87 5.96 2.09
CA ARG A 374 29.29 5.83 2.54
C ARG A 374 29.91 7.17 2.89
N TRP A 375 29.62 8.21 2.09
CA TRP A 375 30.14 9.55 2.33
C TRP A 375 29.57 10.16 3.60
N PHE A 376 28.24 10.09 3.77
CA PHE A 376 27.58 10.64 4.97
C PHE A 376 27.90 9.88 6.25
N ARG A 377 28.07 8.56 6.20
CA ARG A 377 28.49 7.75 7.35
C ARG A 377 29.86 8.17 7.89
N ARG A 378 30.76 8.65 7.03
CA ARG A 378 32.10 9.16 7.40
C ARG A 378 32.08 10.64 7.81
N SER A 379 31.05 11.38 7.50
CA SER A 379 30.94 12.82 7.80
C SER A 379 30.86 13.05 9.32
N GLN A 380 31.42 14.18 9.79
CA GLN A 380 31.36 14.60 11.20
C GLN A 380 30.27 15.65 11.46
N LEU A 381 29.28 15.77 10.58
CA LEU A 381 28.19 16.73 10.75
C LEU A 381 27.35 16.42 11.99
N GLY A 382 27.09 17.43 12.82
CA GLY A 382 26.28 17.30 14.04
C GLY A 382 24.76 17.23 13.75
N VAL A 383 23.98 16.67 14.68
CA VAL A 383 22.50 16.49 14.57
C VAL A 383 21.79 17.76 14.15
N ALA A 384 22.12 18.92 14.72
CA ALA A 384 21.46 20.18 14.42
C ALA A 384 21.64 20.59 12.96
N ARG A 385 22.85 20.53 12.42
CA ARG A 385 23.12 20.84 11.00
C ARG A 385 22.48 19.81 10.06
N PHE A 386 22.44 18.56 10.47
CA PHE A 386 21.75 17.50 9.73
C PHE A 386 20.23 17.73 9.70
N GLY A 387 19.62 18.09 10.85
CA GLY A 387 18.19 18.37 10.94
C GLY A 387 17.77 19.60 10.12
N ILE A 388 18.55 20.70 10.19
CA ILE A 388 18.29 21.91 9.37
C ILE A 388 18.40 21.58 7.88
N GLY A 389 19.45 20.85 7.47
CA GLY A 389 19.62 20.41 6.09
C GLY A 389 18.47 19.52 5.61
N TRP A 390 18.02 18.59 6.46
CA TRP A 390 16.87 17.71 6.17
C TRP A 390 15.58 18.50 5.94
N LEU A 391 15.24 19.43 6.83
CA LEU A 391 14.06 20.28 6.68
C LEU A 391 14.16 21.20 5.45
N GLY A 392 15.35 21.73 5.14
CA GLY A 392 15.59 22.52 3.94
C GLY A 392 15.40 21.73 2.65
N ILE A 393 15.92 20.50 2.58
CA ILE A 393 15.70 19.59 1.45
C ILE A 393 14.20 19.23 1.35
N GLY A 394 13.56 18.92 2.46
CA GLY A 394 12.13 18.61 2.50
C GLY A 394 11.28 19.77 1.97
N ALA A 395 11.53 20.98 2.45
CA ALA A 395 10.83 22.19 1.98
C ALA A 395 11.04 22.45 0.48
N LEU A 396 12.27 22.26 -0.02
CA LEU A 396 12.57 22.37 -1.46
C LEU A 396 11.79 21.35 -2.28
N LEU A 397 11.80 20.09 -1.88
CA LEU A 397 11.11 19.01 -2.62
C LEU A 397 9.60 19.19 -2.61
N VAL A 398 9.02 19.59 -1.47
CA VAL A 398 7.58 19.92 -1.38
C VAL A 398 7.27 21.13 -2.26
N GLY A 399 8.08 22.19 -2.22
CA GLY A 399 7.91 23.38 -3.08
C GLY A 399 7.94 23.04 -4.57
N LEU A 400 8.90 22.20 -5.01
CA LEU A 400 8.99 21.73 -6.38
C LEU A 400 7.77 20.88 -6.79
N SER A 401 7.28 20.02 -5.88
CA SER A 401 6.11 19.18 -6.16
C SER A 401 4.82 20.00 -6.26
N LEU A 402 4.67 21.08 -5.48
CA LEU A 402 3.52 21.99 -5.58
C LEU A 402 3.50 22.76 -6.92
N ILE A 403 4.67 23.11 -7.47
CA ILE A 403 4.76 23.74 -8.79
C ILE A 403 4.39 22.75 -9.90
N ALA A 404 4.71 21.48 -9.70
CA ALA A 404 4.43 20.40 -10.66
C ALA A 404 3.03 19.79 -10.51
N ALA A 405 2.33 20.10 -9.40
CA ALA A 405 0.97 19.61 -9.16
C ALA A 405 0.00 20.25 -10.17
N PRO A 406 -0.91 19.45 -10.78
CA PRO A 406 -1.89 19.99 -11.69
C PRO A 406 -2.82 20.97 -10.94
N SER A 407 -3.08 22.13 -11.57
CA SER A 407 -4.08 23.07 -11.07
C SER A 407 -5.46 22.42 -11.23
N ALA A 408 -6.09 22.03 -10.13
CA ALA A 408 -7.47 21.60 -10.00
C ALA A 408 -7.98 20.62 -11.09
N GLY A 409 -7.72 19.33 -10.91
CA GLY A 409 -8.19 18.26 -11.80
C GLY A 409 -8.09 16.89 -11.16
N SER A 410 -7.94 16.83 -9.81
CA SER A 410 -7.89 15.54 -9.11
C SER A 410 -9.18 14.75 -9.28
N THR A 411 -9.06 13.45 -9.46
CA THR A 411 -10.22 12.56 -9.37
C THR A 411 -10.78 12.65 -7.94
N ILE A 412 -12.09 12.82 -7.84
CA ILE A 412 -12.83 12.95 -6.58
C ILE A 412 -12.75 11.65 -5.77
N ALA A 413 -12.45 10.53 -6.44
CA ALA A 413 -12.48 9.18 -5.89
C ALA A 413 -11.55 9.02 -4.66
N THR A 414 -10.38 9.65 -4.65
CA THR A 414 -9.42 9.55 -3.53
C THR A 414 -9.86 10.31 -2.27
N SER A 415 -10.72 11.34 -2.42
CA SER A 415 -11.17 12.14 -1.28
C SER A 415 -12.41 11.57 -0.56
N ILE A 416 -13.14 10.66 -1.18
CA ILE A 416 -14.45 10.19 -0.71
C ILE A 416 -14.37 8.84 0.03
N GLY A 417 -13.31 8.03 -0.19
CA GLY A 417 -13.15 6.71 0.45
C GLY A 417 -13.04 6.72 1.98
N SER A 418 -13.07 7.90 2.57
CA SER A 418 -12.56 8.12 3.91
C SER A 418 -13.44 7.68 5.07
N ASP A 419 -14.73 7.47 4.87
CA ASP A 419 -15.60 7.15 6.00
C ASP A 419 -16.96 6.55 5.54
N GLN A 420 -16.90 5.50 4.70
CA GLN A 420 -18.11 4.90 4.14
C GLN A 420 -19.06 4.40 5.24
N ALA A 421 -18.53 3.73 6.27
CA ALA A 421 -19.37 3.18 7.35
C ALA A 421 -20.08 4.29 8.17
N ALA A 422 -19.33 5.32 8.59
CA ALA A 422 -19.93 6.45 9.30
C ALA A 422 -20.79 7.34 8.39
N SER A 423 -20.52 7.34 7.09
CA SER A 423 -21.37 8.02 6.08
C SER A 423 -22.68 7.27 5.91
N ARG A 424 -22.66 5.94 5.80
CA ARG A 424 -23.87 5.09 5.74
C ARG A 424 -24.76 5.36 6.95
N GLU A 425 -24.20 5.31 8.16
CA GLU A 425 -24.94 5.51 9.40
C GLU A 425 -25.57 6.92 9.47
N ARG A 426 -24.83 7.96 9.10
CA ARG A 426 -25.34 9.34 9.05
C ARG A 426 -26.47 9.52 8.03
N ILE A 427 -26.31 8.96 6.83
CA ILE A 427 -27.32 9.06 5.78
C ILE A 427 -28.61 8.34 6.21
N LEU A 428 -28.51 7.15 6.79
CA LEU A 428 -29.68 6.41 7.30
C LEU A 428 -30.36 7.12 8.48
N ALA A 429 -29.58 7.80 9.33
CA ALA A 429 -30.09 8.52 10.49
C ALA A 429 -30.74 9.88 10.16
N THR A 430 -30.53 10.41 8.95
CA THR A 430 -31.03 11.73 8.53
C THR A 430 -32.10 11.56 7.46
N PRO A 431 -33.39 11.47 7.82
CA PRO A 431 -34.47 11.34 6.83
C PRO A 431 -34.51 12.53 5.87
N ASN A 432 -34.93 12.25 4.65
CA ASN A 432 -35.13 13.27 3.62
C ASN A 432 -36.31 14.19 3.98
N ASP A 433 -36.28 15.43 3.50
CA ASP A 433 -37.42 16.38 3.62
C ASP A 433 -38.51 15.97 2.62
N PRO A 434 -39.67 15.49 3.08
CA PRO A 434 -40.72 15.00 2.19
C PRO A 434 -41.39 16.11 1.36
N THR A 435 -41.07 17.37 1.62
CA THR A 435 -41.60 18.52 0.85
C THR A 435 -40.75 18.88 -0.35
N ARG A 436 -39.61 18.24 -0.52
CA ARG A 436 -38.67 18.50 -1.61
C ARG A 436 -38.52 17.28 -2.52
N PRO A 437 -38.44 17.48 -3.83
CA PRO A 437 -38.08 16.40 -4.72
C PRO A 437 -36.72 15.79 -4.32
N SER A 438 -36.60 14.46 -4.42
CA SER A 438 -35.45 13.74 -3.93
C SER A 438 -34.85 12.80 -4.97
N LEU A 439 -33.50 12.84 -5.05
CA LEU A 439 -32.69 12.03 -5.93
C LEU A 439 -31.74 11.18 -5.11
N LEU A 440 -31.84 9.86 -5.22
CA LEU A 440 -30.88 8.91 -4.67
C LEU A 440 -29.91 8.46 -5.77
N ILE A 441 -28.63 8.45 -5.48
CA ILE A 441 -27.59 7.99 -6.41
C ILE A 441 -26.89 6.80 -5.78
N VAL A 442 -26.96 5.63 -6.43
CA VAL A 442 -26.33 4.37 -5.97
C VAL A 442 -25.44 3.79 -7.06
N GLY A 443 -24.47 3.02 -6.67
CA GLY A 443 -23.55 2.37 -7.60
C GLY A 443 -22.13 2.25 -7.09
N ASP A 444 -21.17 2.26 -8.01
CA ASP A 444 -19.75 2.11 -7.73
C ASP A 444 -19.01 3.48 -7.63
N SER A 445 -17.67 3.45 -7.68
CA SER A 445 -16.85 4.66 -7.60
C SER A 445 -17.10 5.67 -8.73
N VAL A 446 -17.53 5.22 -9.89
CA VAL A 446 -17.89 6.11 -11.01
C VAL A 446 -19.16 6.90 -10.66
N ALA A 447 -20.13 6.25 -9.99
CA ALA A 447 -21.33 6.91 -9.49
C ALA A 447 -21.00 7.97 -8.43
N ILE A 448 -20.00 7.72 -7.56
CA ILE A 448 -19.53 8.71 -6.57
C ILE A 448 -19.02 9.98 -7.27
N THR A 449 -18.20 9.82 -8.31
CA THR A 449 -17.67 10.98 -9.05
C THR A 449 -18.74 11.73 -9.82
N LEU A 450 -19.75 11.03 -10.31
CA LEU A 450 -20.91 11.63 -10.97
C LEU A 450 -21.83 12.37 -9.98
N ASP A 451 -22.05 11.83 -8.77
CA ASP A 451 -22.81 12.47 -7.68
C ASP A 451 -22.22 13.85 -7.33
N ASP A 452 -20.90 13.97 -7.21
CA ASP A 452 -20.24 15.26 -6.97
C ASP A 452 -20.56 16.28 -8.08
N GLY A 453 -20.56 15.85 -9.33
CA GLY A 453 -20.94 16.69 -10.47
C GLY A 453 -22.40 17.11 -10.42
N ILE A 454 -23.31 16.18 -10.14
CA ILE A 454 -24.76 16.44 -10.04
C ILE A 454 -25.03 17.47 -8.96
N ARG A 455 -24.47 17.32 -7.75
CA ARG A 455 -24.61 18.30 -6.65
C ARG A 455 -24.22 19.72 -7.00
N LYS A 456 -23.29 19.88 -7.94
CA LYS A 456 -22.77 21.18 -8.37
C LYS A 456 -23.61 21.87 -9.46
N VAL A 457 -24.45 21.12 -10.17
CA VAL A 457 -25.19 21.63 -11.33
C VAL A 457 -26.71 21.54 -11.21
N ILE A 458 -27.24 20.70 -10.31
CA ILE A 458 -28.68 20.50 -10.10
C ILE A 458 -29.31 21.69 -9.37
N ASP A 459 -30.63 21.89 -9.55
CA ASP A 459 -31.40 22.88 -8.78
C ASP A 459 -31.25 22.59 -7.26
N PRO A 460 -30.85 23.58 -6.44
CA PRO A 460 -30.73 23.40 -4.99
C PRO A 460 -32.02 23.00 -4.27
N LYS A 461 -33.18 23.06 -4.94
CA LYS A 461 -34.44 22.60 -4.39
C LYS A 461 -34.54 21.07 -4.34
N VAL A 462 -33.79 20.35 -5.18
CA VAL A 462 -33.74 18.89 -5.15
C VAL A 462 -32.84 18.43 -4.02
N SER A 463 -33.33 17.51 -3.21
CA SER A 463 -32.54 16.85 -2.16
C SER A 463 -31.77 15.68 -2.76
N ILE A 464 -30.44 15.63 -2.55
CA ILE A 464 -29.59 14.56 -3.09
C ILE A 464 -29.07 13.68 -1.98
N VAL A 465 -29.28 12.38 -2.12
CA VAL A 465 -28.75 11.34 -1.24
C VAL A 465 -27.72 10.51 -2.02
N GLY A 466 -26.50 10.45 -1.52
CA GLY A 466 -25.43 9.62 -2.10
C GLY A 466 -25.37 8.27 -1.39
N GLY A 467 -25.68 7.21 -2.12
CA GLY A 467 -25.59 5.81 -1.66
C GLY A 467 -24.62 4.96 -2.48
N ALA A 468 -23.78 5.59 -3.29
CA ALA A 468 -22.75 4.92 -4.08
C ALA A 468 -21.52 4.59 -3.22
N GLU A 469 -20.81 3.51 -3.57
CA GLU A 469 -19.71 2.98 -2.77
C GLU A 469 -18.51 2.57 -3.62
N LEU A 470 -17.31 2.72 -3.06
CA LEU A 470 -16.10 2.29 -3.74
C LEU A 470 -16.10 0.77 -3.95
N GLY A 471 -15.62 0.33 -5.11
CA GLY A 471 -15.41 -1.08 -5.38
C GLY A 471 -16.67 -1.93 -5.40
N CYS A 472 -17.85 -1.30 -5.60
CA CYS A 472 -19.14 -1.99 -5.57
C CYS A 472 -19.41 -2.72 -6.88
N ALA A 473 -19.63 -4.04 -6.81
CA ALA A 473 -20.12 -4.87 -7.90
C ALA A 473 -21.48 -5.44 -7.54
N LEU A 474 -22.35 -5.62 -8.50
CA LEU A 474 -23.62 -6.35 -8.31
C LEU A 474 -23.37 -7.84 -8.12
N LEU A 475 -22.38 -8.38 -8.84
CA LEU A 475 -22.06 -9.79 -8.75
C LEU A 475 -21.29 -10.12 -7.47
N LEU A 476 -21.90 -10.95 -6.63
CA LEU A 476 -21.24 -11.58 -5.49
C LEU A 476 -20.63 -12.91 -5.93
N SER A 477 -19.34 -13.09 -5.72
CA SER A 477 -18.64 -14.34 -6.02
C SER A 477 -17.53 -14.58 -5.01
N PRO A 478 -17.22 -15.84 -4.65
CA PRO A 478 -16.12 -16.17 -3.75
C PRO A 478 -14.75 -15.68 -4.25
N LYS A 479 -14.60 -15.51 -5.58
CA LYS A 479 -13.37 -15.00 -6.19
C LYS A 479 -13.67 -14.21 -7.45
N ALA A 480 -12.95 -13.11 -7.64
CA ALA A 480 -12.89 -12.35 -8.88
C ALA A 480 -11.44 -12.19 -9.35
N MET A 481 -11.25 -12.21 -10.65
CA MET A 481 -9.94 -11.93 -11.24
C MET A 481 -9.73 -10.42 -11.30
N THR A 482 -8.69 -9.93 -10.67
CA THR A 482 -8.33 -8.51 -10.68
C THR A 482 -7.75 -8.08 -12.03
N PHE A 483 -7.60 -6.78 -12.25
CA PHE A 483 -7.06 -6.22 -13.50
C PHE A 483 -5.63 -6.70 -13.82
N ASP A 484 -4.86 -7.09 -12.81
CA ASP A 484 -3.49 -7.64 -12.95
C ASP A 484 -3.47 -9.17 -13.12
N GLY A 485 -4.66 -9.80 -13.28
CA GLY A 485 -4.83 -11.23 -13.52
C GLY A 485 -4.73 -12.11 -12.28
N ARG A 486 -4.73 -11.52 -11.08
CA ARG A 486 -4.76 -12.27 -9.81
C ARG A 486 -6.20 -12.55 -9.37
N TRP A 487 -6.36 -13.63 -8.61
CA TRP A 487 -7.62 -13.93 -7.95
C TRP A 487 -7.70 -13.25 -6.60
N SER A 488 -8.71 -12.40 -6.43
CA SER A 488 -9.09 -11.80 -5.16
C SER A 488 -10.26 -12.56 -4.56
N LYS A 489 -10.32 -12.67 -3.23
CA LYS A 489 -11.52 -13.08 -2.51
C LYS A 489 -12.54 -11.95 -2.55
N ASP A 490 -13.81 -12.34 -2.51
CA ASP A 490 -14.98 -11.46 -2.30
C ASP A 490 -15.35 -10.55 -3.49
N GLY A 491 -14.58 -10.42 -4.53
CA GLY A 491 -14.92 -9.76 -5.80
C GLY A 491 -15.61 -8.39 -5.76
N THR A 492 -15.92 -7.87 -4.56
CA THR A 492 -16.59 -6.59 -4.29
C THR A 492 -16.22 -6.08 -2.90
N GLN A 493 -16.24 -4.75 -2.73
CA GLN A 493 -16.05 -4.10 -1.42
C GLN A 493 -17.38 -3.79 -0.71
N CYS A 494 -18.52 -4.03 -1.37
CA CYS A 494 -19.86 -3.82 -0.82
C CYS A 494 -20.71 -5.11 -0.87
N PRO A 495 -20.35 -6.17 -0.12
CA PRO A 495 -21.04 -7.46 -0.20
C PRO A 495 -22.49 -7.41 0.33
N ASP A 496 -22.88 -6.34 0.98
CA ASP A 496 -24.20 -6.10 1.56
C ASP A 496 -24.98 -4.98 0.84
N HIS A 497 -24.63 -4.68 -0.41
CA HIS A 497 -25.21 -3.53 -1.15
C HIS A 497 -26.74 -3.59 -1.24
N ASP A 498 -27.34 -4.74 -1.49
CA ASP A 498 -28.79 -4.88 -1.57
C ASP A 498 -29.49 -4.56 -0.23
N ASP A 499 -28.95 -5.02 0.90
CA ASP A 499 -29.47 -4.69 2.24
C ASP A 499 -29.31 -3.20 2.55
N TYR A 500 -28.16 -2.63 2.22
CA TYR A 500 -27.89 -1.21 2.42
C TYR A 500 -28.79 -0.32 1.54
N TRP A 501 -28.93 -0.62 0.25
CA TRP A 501 -29.76 0.15 -0.66
C TRP A 501 -31.25 0.00 -0.34
N SER A 502 -31.69 -1.17 0.12
CA SER A 502 -33.05 -1.35 0.65
C SER A 502 -33.32 -0.44 1.83
N LYS A 503 -32.40 -0.36 2.79
CA LYS A 503 -32.52 0.56 3.94
C LYS A 503 -32.50 2.02 3.52
N LEU A 504 -31.71 2.38 2.49
CA LEU A 504 -31.70 3.74 1.94
C LEU A 504 -33.03 4.10 1.30
N VAL A 505 -33.58 3.24 0.45
CA VAL A 505 -34.89 3.46 -0.17
C VAL A 505 -35.98 3.58 0.89
N GLU A 506 -35.93 2.77 1.94
CA GLU A 506 -36.91 2.84 3.03
C GLU A 506 -36.78 4.13 3.85
N ALA A 507 -35.56 4.53 4.22
CA ALA A 507 -35.31 5.69 5.04
C ALA A 507 -35.51 7.02 4.30
N GLN A 508 -35.15 7.08 3.01
CA GLN A 508 -35.09 8.31 2.23
C GLN A 508 -36.32 8.52 1.33
N ASN A 509 -37.06 7.45 1.00
CA ASN A 509 -38.23 7.46 0.10
C ASN A 509 -38.02 8.32 -1.16
N PRO A 510 -37.03 8.00 -2.02
CA PRO A 510 -36.64 8.84 -3.14
C PRO A 510 -37.70 8.89 -4.23
N ASP A 511 -37.83 10.03 -4.94
CA ASP A 511 -38.67 10.16 -6.10
C ASP A 511 -38.02 9.55 -7.36
N VAL A 512 -36.70 9.72 -7.48
CA VAL A 512 -35.88 9.17 -8.56
C VAL A 512 -34.63 8.52 -7.98
N VAL A 513 -34.24 7.36 -8.53
CA VAL A 513 -32.99 6.67 -8.21
C VAL A 513 -32.13 6.58 -9.46
N ILE A 514 -30.89 7.00 -9.39
CA ILE A 514 -29.87 6.75 -10.43
C ILE A 514 -29.02 5.57 -9.99
N LEU A 515 -28.94 4.54 -10.84
CA LEU A 515 -28.06 3.38 -10.70
C LEU A 515 -26.95 3.45 -11.73
N LEU A 516 -25.69 3.53 -11.27
CA LEU A 516 -24.49 3.42 -12.13
C LEU A 516 -23.54 2.39 -11.56
N VAL A 517 -23.51 1.23 -12.20
CA VAL A 517 -22.70 0.05 -11.83
C VAL A 517 -22.09 -0.58 -13.06
N GLY A 518 -21.17 -1.51 -12.86
CA GLY A 518 -20.67 -2.39 -13.91
C GLY A 518 -19.15 -2.35 -14.07
N ALA A 519 -18.44 -1.34 -13.55
CA ALA A 519 -16.97 -1.31 -13.61
C ALA A 519 -16.35 -2.60 -13.04
N TRP A 520 -16.88 -3.07 -11.93
CA TRP A 520 -16.43 -4.25 -11.21
C TRP A 520 -17.04 -5.56 -11.71
N ASP A 521 -18.15 -5.48 -12.43
CA ASP A 521 -18.83 -6.64 -12.99
C ASP A 521 -18.24 -7.11 -14.34
N LEU A 522 -17.28 -6.37 -14.90
CA LEU A 522 -16.57 -6.75 -16.12
C LEU A 522 -15.51 -7.84 -15.90
N TYR A 523 -15.18 -8.17 -14.67
CA TYR A 523 -14.13 -9.13 -14.34
C TYR A 523 -14.61 -10.58 -14.38
N THR A 524 -13.69 -11.50 -14.73
CA THR A 524 -13.92 -12.94 -14.66
C THR A 524 -14.13 -13.37 -13.21
N ARG A 525 -15.12 -14.23 -12.97
CA ARG A 525 -15.53 -14.73 -11.65
C ARG A 525 -15.29 -16.22 -11.51
N ASP A 526 -15.23 -16.71 -10.27
CA ASP A 526 -15.21 -18.15 -9.97
C ASP A 526 -16.16 -18.43 -8.80
N TRP A 527 -17.25 -19.11 -9.10
CA TRP A 527 -18.24 -19.57 -8.10
C TRP A 527 -17.93 -20.95 -7.52
N GLY A 528 -16.73 -21.51 -7.77
CA GLY A 528 -16.27 -22.81 -7.28
C GLY A 528 -16.15 -23.89 -8.35
N ASN A 529 -16.62 -23.61 -9.58
CA ASN A 529 -16.57 -24.54 -10.73
C ASN A 529 -15.48 -24.14 -11.76
N GLY A 530 -14.66 -23.16 -11.44
CA GLY A 530 -13.64 -22.60 -12.31
C GLY A 530 -13.98 -21.23 -12.86
N PRO A 531 -13.05 -20.61 -13.64
CA PRO A 531 -13.22 -19.27 -14.19
C PRO A 531 -14.39 -19.18 -15.17
N VAL A 532 -15.29 -18.22 -14.96
CA VAL A 532 -16.42 -17.89 -15.83
C VAL A 532 -16.34 -16.41 -16.22
N ALA A 533 -16.35 -16.12 -17.51
CA ALA A 533 -16.23 -14.79 -18.05
C ALA A 533 -17.59 -14.22 -18.49
N LEU A 534 -17.70 -12.90 -18.54
CA LEU A 534 -18.85 -12.23 -19.12
C LEU A 534 -19.05 -12.65 -20.58
N GLY A 535 -20.28 -13.01 -20.94
CA GLY A 535 -20.65 -13.68 -22.19
C GLY A 535 -20.83 -15.19 -22.07
N ASP A 536 -20.31 -15.79 -21.00
CA ASP A 536 -20.64 -17.19 -20.66
C ASP A 536 -22.04 -17.23 -20.05
N ARG A 537 -22.80 -18.29 -20.33
CA ARG A 537 -24.20 -18.40 -19.89
C ARG A 537 -24.36 -18.30 -18.37
N GLU A 538 -23.45 -18.89 -17.60
CA GLU A 538 -23.48 -18.84 -16.13
C GLU A 538 -23.24 -17.43 -15.62
N PHE A 539 -22.29 -16.69 -16.21
CA PHE A 539 -22.03 -15.30 -15.84
C PHE A 539 -23.23 -14.40 -16.14
N ASP A 540 -23.72 -14.47 -17.39
CA ASP A 540 -24.82 -13.62 -17.85
C ASP A 540 -26.08 -13.86 -17.02
N GLN A 541 -26.37 -15.12 -16.64
CA GLN A 541 -27.50 -15.46 -15.79
C GLN A 541 -27.34 -14.85 -14.38
N ASN A 542 -26.17 -15.03 -13.76
CA ASN A 542 -25.90 -14.50 -12.43
C ASN A 542 -25.99 -12.98 -12.42
N TYR A 543 -25.48 -12.30 -13.45
CA TYR A 543 -25.62 -10.84 -13.57
C TYR A 543 -27.06 -10.40 -13.76
N SER A 544 -27.82 -11.10 -14.61
CA SER A 544 -29.24 -10.82 -14.84
C SER A 544 -30.06 -10.98 -13.56
N ASP A 545 -29.79 -12.04 -12.78
CA ASP A 545 -30.48 -12.27 -11.51
C ASP A 545 -30.13 -11.19 -10.47
N ALA A 546 -28.87 -10.77 -10.42
CA ALA A 546 -28.42 -9.71 -9.50
C ALA A 546 -29.05 -8.36 -9.83
N ILE A 547 -29.01 -7.93 -11.10
CA ILE A 547 -29.58 -6.64 -11.49
C ILE A 547 -31.12 -6.64 -11.36
N ASP A 548 -31.78 -7.75 -11.64
CA ASP A 548 -33.24 -7.89 -11.43
C ASP A 548 -33.60 -7.70 -9.95
N ALA A 549 -32.82 -8.30 -9.03
CA ALA A 549 -33.02 -8.14 -7.59
C ALA A 549 -32.80 -6.68 -7.15
N THR A 550 -31.71 -6.07 -7.62
CA THR A 550 -31.39 -4.67 -7.33
C THR A 550 -32.46 -3.71 -7.83
N LEU A 551 -32.95 -3.87 -9.06
CA LEU A 551 -34.00 -3.01 -9.59
C LEU A 551 -35.30 -3.09 -8.77
N LYS A 552 -35.69 -4.27 -8.28
CA LYS A 552 -36.83 -4.44 -7.38
C LYS A 552 -36.63 -3.73 -6.04
N VAL A 553 -35.44 -3.82 -5.47
CA VAL A 553 -35.07 -3.10 -4.23
C VAL A 553 -35.20 -1.60 -4.44
N LEU A 554 -34.65 -1.07 -5.52
CA LEU A 554 -34.62 0.37 -5.78
C LEU A 554 -35.99 0.96 -6.14
N SER A 555 -36.86 0.18 -6.77
CA SER A 555 -38.23 0.62 -7.13
C SER A 555 -39.30 0.37 -6.05
N ALA A 556 -38.96 -0.29 -4.94
CA ALA A 556 -39.90 -0.81 -3.93
C ALA A 556 -40.85 0.22 -3.31
N LYS A 557 -40.49 1.51 -3.30
CA LYS A 557 -41.31 2.63 -2.80
C LYS A 557 -41.94 3.49 -3.90
N GLY A 558 -41.92 3.01 -5.14
CA GLY A 558 -42.47 3.74 -6.30
C GLY A 558 -41.53 4.79 -6.90
N ALA A 559 -40.26 4.76 -6.52
CA ALA A 559 -39.23 5.57 -7.17
C ALA A 559 -39.07 5.19 -8.65
N GLU A 560 -38.83 6.17 -9.52
CA GLU A 560 -38.40 5.89 -10.88
C GLU A 560 -36.92 5.60 -10.92
N VAL A 561 -36.53 4.40 -11.41
CA VAL A 561 -35.13 3.97 -11.44
C VAL A 561 -34.50 4.26 -12.80
N ILE A 562 -33.48 5.10 -12.81
CA ILE A 562 -32.72 5.45 -14.01
C ILE A 562 -31.42 4.62 -14.00
N VAL A 563 -31.34 3.63 -14.88
CA VAL A 563 -30.12 2.83 -15.04
C VAL A 563 -29.23 3.49 -16.10
N LEU A 564 -28.03 3.87 -15.70
CA LEU A 564 -27.01 4.34 -16.64
C LEU A 564 -26.26 3.14 -17.21
N THR A 565 -26.14 3.07 -18.54
CA THR A 565 -25.31 2.02 -19.15
C THR A 565 -23.87 2.14 -18.69
N THR A 566 -23.23 1.00 -18.40
CA THR A 566 -21.83 0.95 -17.98
C THR A 566 -20.94 1.68 -19.01
N PRO A 567 -20.15 2.68 -18.59
CA PRO A 567 -19.30 3.44 -19.51
C PRO A 567 -18.10 2.65 -20.02
N CYS A 568 -17.47 3.09 -21.11
CA CYS A 568 -16.17 2.57 -21.52
C CYS A 568 -15.07 2.99 -20.55
N PHE A 569 -14.07 2.13 -20.39
CA PHE A 569 -12.91 2.36 -19.57
C PHE A 569 -11.63 2.28 -20.40
N ALA A 570 -10.58 2.98 -19.97
CA ALA A 570 -9.26 2.89 -20.55
C ALA A 570 -8.24 2.55 -19.45
N PRO A 571 -7.14 1.86 -19.80
CA PRO A 571 -6.08 1.66 -18.83
C PRO A 571 -5.47 3.00 -18.43
N GLY A 572 -5.19 3.16 -17.14
CA GLY A 572 -4.47 4.30 -16.62
C GLY A 572 -3.05 4.40 -17.21
N PRO A 573 -2.37 5.55 -17.04
CA PRO A 573 -1.02 5.73 -17.56
C PRO A 573 -0.04 4.70 -17.00
N GLY A 574 0.43 3.79 -17.86
CA GLY A 574 1.35 2.70 -17.50
C GLY A 574 0.68 1.42 -17.03
N GLU A 575 -0.65 1.32 -17.16
CA GLU A 575 -1.41 0.09 -16.92
C GLU A 575 -1.64 -0.70 -18.21
N ARG A 576 -1.87 -2.00 -18.08
CA ARG A 576 -2.29 -2.84 -19.20
C ARG A 576 -3.81 -2.82 -19.33
N ALA A 577 -4.27 -2.95 -20.57
CA ALA A 577 -5.68 -3.21 -20.81
C ALA A 577 -6.08 -4.55 -20.17
N GLY A 578 -7.07 -4.50 -19.29
CA GLY A 578 -7.68 -5.66 -18.62
C GLY A 578 -9.09 -5.92 -19.17
N PRO A 579 -9.83 -6.88 -18.58
CA PRO A 579 -11.19 -7.22 -19.00
C PRO A 579 -12.15 -6.02 -19.03
N GLN A 580 -11.99 -5.05 -18.13
CA GLN A 580 -12.80 -3.84 -18.07
C GLN A 580 -12.61 -2.89 -19.28
N HIS A 581 -11.53 -3.04 -20.03
CA HIS A 581 -11.23 -2.24 -21.22
C HIS A 581 -11.70 -2.90 -22.51
N ASP A 582 -12.28 -4.10 -22.43
CA ASP A 582 -12.86 -4.79 -23.59
C ASP A 582 -14.25 -4.23 -23.90
N ILE A 583 -14.34 -3.50 -25.00
CA ILE A 583 -15.60 -2.88 -25.46
C ILE A 583 -16.74 -3.90 -25.58
N LYS A 584 -16.45 -5.13 -26.00
CA LYS A 584 -17.48 -6.16 -26.12
C LYS A 584 -18.07 -6.57 -24.78
N ARG A 585 -17.26 -6.59 -23.72
CA ARG A 585 -17.74 -6.83 -22.36
C ARG A 585 -18.60 -5.67 -21.88
N VAL A 586 -18.15 -4.43 -22.11
CA VAL A 586 -18.92 -3.23 -21.77
C VAL A 586 -20.27 -3.20 -22.49
N GLU A 587 -20.29 -3.50 -23.80
CA GLU A 587 -21.52 -3.61 -24.59
C GLU A 587 -22.45 -4.74 -24.09
N ARG A 588 -21.87 -5.90 -23.68
CA ARG A 588 -22.65 -7.02 -23.16
C ARG A 588 -23.34 -6.68 -21.84
N ILE A 589 -22.63 -6.06 -20.89
CA ILE A 589 -23.25 -5.60 -19.63
C ILE A 589 -24.38 -4.60 -19.92
N ALA A 590 -24.15 -3.61 -20.77
CA ALA A 590 -25.18 -2.65 -21.12
C ALA A 590 -26.41 -3.31 -21.76
N GLN A 591 -26.22 -4.35 -22.57
CA GLN A 591 -27.30 -5.15 -23.10
C GLN A 591 -28.11 -5.84 -21.99
N LEU A 592 -27.42 -6.49 -21.04
CA LEU A 592 -28.07 -7.14 -19.89
C LEU A 592 -28.83 -6.14 -19.01
N GLN A 593 -28.29 -4.93 -18.82
CA GLN A 593 -28.96 -3.83 -18.11
C GLN A 593 -30.27 -3.41 -18.83
N LYS A 594 -30.22 -3.27 -20.14
CA LYS A 594 -31.41 -2.96 -20.97
C LYS A 594 -32.47 -4.07 -20.88
N GLU A 595 -32.04 -5.34 -20.97
CA GLU A 595 -32.93 -6.51 -20.85
C GLU A 595 -33.62 -6.58 -19.48
N ALA A 596 -32.89 -6.24 -18.38
CA ALA A 596 -33.44 -6.20 -17.03
C ALA A 596 -34.49 -5.09 -16.83
N VAL A 597 -34.22 -3.89 -17.32
CA VAL A 597 -35.20 -2.77 -17.31
C VAL A 597 -36.47 -3.14 -18.08
N ASP A 598 -36.33 -3.70 -19.29
CA ASP A 598 -37.47 -4.16 -20.09
C ASP A 598 -38.25 -5.28 -19.40
N LYS A 599 -37.57 -6.18 -18.67
CA LYS A 599 -38.20 -7.25 -17.90
C LYS A 599 -39.01 -6.70 -16.74
N LEU A 600 -38.41 -5.77 -15.94
CA LEU A 600 -39.07 -5.14 -14.80
C LEU A 600 -40.38 -4.43 -15.27
N ASN A 601 -40.28 -3.57 -16.28
CA ASN A 601 -41.42 -2.81 -16.81
C ASN A 601 -42.55 -3.70 -17.35
N ARG A 602 -42.22 -4.92 -17.83
CA ARG A 602 -43.23 -5.90 -18.26
C ARG A 602 -43.87 -6.66 -17.11
N SER A 603 -43.08 -7.01 -16.07
CA SER A 603 -43.54 -7.82 -14.95
C SER A 603 -44.23 -7.01 -13.86
N GLU A 604 -43.83 -5.76 -13.68
CA GLU A 604 -44.29 -4.84 -12.64
C GLU A 604 -44.61 -3.47 -13.25
N PRO A 605 -45.80 -3.28 -13.90
CA PRO A 605 -46.12 -2.06 -14.65
C PRO A 605 -46.16 -0.78 -13.79
N GLU A 606 -46.27 -0.91 -12.46
CA GLU A 606 -46.21 0.22 -11.52
C GLU A 606 -44.77 0.60 -11.16
N ALA A 607 -43.81 -0.30 -11.35
CA ALA A 607 -42.39 -0.03 -11.20
C ALA A 607 -41.88 0.65 -12.48
N GLN A 608 -41.46 1.90 -12.40
CA GLN A 608 -40.93 2.64 -13.52
C GLN A 608 -39.40 2.55 -13.53
N ALA A 609 -38.84 1.97 -14.58
CA ALA A 609 -37.41 2.00 -14.82
C ALA A 609 -37.09 2.43 -16.26
N SER A 610 -36.01 3.18 -16.41
CA SER A 610 -35.58 3.71 -17.70
C SER A 610 -34.08 3.58 -17.88
N ILE A 611 -33.65 3.44 -19.14
CA ILE A 611 -32.21 3.46 -19.49
C ILE A 611 -31.84 4.86 -19.97
N VAL A 612 -30.73 5.37 -19.45
CA VAL A 612 -29.99 6.49 -20.03
C VAL A 612 -28.64 5.99 -20.53
N ASP A 613 -28.39 6.15 -21.81
CA ASP A 613 -27.25 5.53 -22.50
C ASP A 613 -25.94 6.35 -22.31
N LEU A 614 -25.28 6.15 -21.16
CA LEU A 614 -24.01 6.80 -20.85
C LEU A 614 -22.89 6.36 -21.82
N GLN A 615 -23.00 5.17 -22.44
CA GLN A 615 -22.05 4.73 -23.47
C GLN A 615 -22.00 5.66 -24.66
N SER A 616 -23.14 6.25 -25.03
CA SER A 616 -23.24 7.16 -26.18
C SER A 616 -22.30 8.35 -26.12
N ILE A 617 -21.87 8.73 -24.92
CA ILE A 617 -20.95 9.85 -24.72
C ILE A 617 -19.56 9.44 -24.19
N THR A 618 -19.44 8.24 -23.64
CA THR A 618 -18.18 7.76 -23.03
C THR A 618 -17.43 6.76 -23.91
N CYS A 619 -18.09 6.23 -24.96
CA CYS A 619 -17.57 5.19 -25.86
C CYS A 619 -17.52 5.64 -27.33
N ASP A 620 -17.47 6.94 -27.63
CA ASP A 620 -17.44 7.45 -29.02
C ASP A 620 -16.12 7.05 -29.71
N ASN A 621 -16.20 6.10 -30.65
CA ASN A 621 -15.08 5.46 -31.32
C ASN A 621 -14.05 4.80 -30.36
N GLY A 622 -14.50 4.28 -29.21
CA GLY A 622 -13.71 3.74 -28.12
C GLY A 622 -13.81 4.59 -26.85
N PHE A 623 -12.79 4.62 -26.03
CA PHE A 623 -12.79 5.42 -24.81
C PHE A 623 -12.68 6.93 -25.11
N THR A 624 -13.61 7.72 -24.58
CA THR A 624 -13.57 9.19 -24.70
C THR A 624 -12.88 9.80 -23.48
N GLN A 625 -11.68 10.32 -23.67
CA GLN A 625 -10.90 10.96 -22.60
C GLN A 625 -11.23 12.44 -22.43
N THR A 626 -11.47 13.15 -23.53
CA THR A 626 -11.68 14.61 -23.54
C THR A 626 -12.97 14.95 -24.28
N ARG A 627 -13.79 15.84 -23.71
CA ARG A 627 -15.00 16.36 -24.36
C ARG A 627 -15.16 17.85 -24.04
N ASP A 628 -15.58 18.63 -25.02
CA ASP A 628 -15.79 20.07 -24.92
C ASP A 628 -14.57 20.83 -24.34
N GLY A 629 -13.35 20.34 -24.65
CA GLY A 629 -12.09 20.90 -24.14
C GLY A 629 -11.77 20.55 -22.69
N VAL A 630 -12.58 19.71 -22.05
CA VAL A 630 -12.40 19.24 -20.67
C VAL A 630 -11.87 17.80 -20.70
N GLU A 631 -10.82 17.51 -19.95
CA GLU A 631 -10.37 16.15 -19.69
C GLU A 631 -11.34 15.49 -18.70
N TRP A 632 -12.16 14.56 -19.22
CA TRP A 632 -13.23 13.95 -18.46
C TRP A 632 -12.77 12.92 -17.44
N ARG A 633 -11.88 12.02 -17.89
CA ARG A 633 -11.54 10.78 -17.20
C ARG A 633 -10.03 10.57 -17.27
N PRO A 634 -9.27 11.34 -16.47
CA PRO A 634 -7.82 11.39 -16.55
C PRO A 634 -7.13 10.08 -16.16
N ASP A 635 -7.77 9.26 -15.32
CA ASP A 635 -7.30 7.93 -14.91
C ASP A 635 -7.87 6.78 -15.76
N GLY A 636 -8.70 7.11 -16.77
CA GLY A 636 -9.38 6.13 -17.62
C GLY A 636 -10.67 5.58 -17.01
N VAL A 637 -11.02 5.89 -15.76
CA VAL A 637 -12.17 5.34 -15.04
C VAL A 637 -13.09 6.43 -14.50
N HIS A 638 -12.58 7.32 -13.65
CA HIS A 638 -13.35 8.27 -12.86
C HIS A 638 -13.48 9.64 -13.53
N PHE A 639 -14.63 10.28 -13.37
CA PHE A 639 -14.78 11.65 -13.83
C PHE A 639 -13.94 12.63 -13.02
N SER A 640 -13.23 13.54 -13.71
CA SER A 640 -12.57 14.69 -13.06
C SER A 640 -13.61 15.64 -12.48
N VAL A 641 -13.18 16.60 -11.64
CA VAL A 641 -14.09 17.61 -11.04
C VAL A 641 -14.88 18.39 -12.09
N ASP A 642 -14.26 18.74 -13.21
CA ASP A 642 -14.93 19.46 -14.30
C ASP A 642 -15.61 18.49 -15.26
N GLY A 643 -15.05 17.29 -15.47
CA GLY A 643 -15.67 16.23 -16.24
C GLY A 643 -17.00 15.76 -15.65
N SER A 644 -17.08 15.64 -14.31
CA SER A 644 -18.31 15.28 -13.61
C SER A 644 -19.44 16.29 -13.80
N LYS A 645 -19.13 17.60 -13.84
CA LYS A 645 -20.12 18.66 -14.13
C LYS A 645 -20.66 18.56 -15.55
N VAL A 646 -19.80 18.26 -16.54
CA VAL A 646 -20.20 18.07 -17.94
C VAL A 646 -21.07 16.84 -18.07
N ALA A 647 -20.67 15.71 -17.50
CA ALA A 647 -21.43 14.47 -17.48
C ALA A 647 -22.79 14.65 -16.77
N ALA A 648 -22.80 15.36 -15.64
CA ALA A 648 -24.01 15.64 -14.88
C ALA A 648 -25.02 16.52 -15.68
N ARG A 649 -24.57 17.57 -16.36
CA ARG A 649 -25.47 18.38 -17.23
C ARG A 649 -26.08 17.53 -18.32
N TRP A 650 -25.24 16.77 -19.03
CA TRP A 650 -25.73 15.86 -20.07
C TRP A 650 -26.74 14.86 -19.51
N LEU A 651 -26.48 14.28 -18.32
CA LEU A 651 -27.41 13.35 -17.70
C LEU A 651 -28.74 13.99 -17.35
N LEU A 652 -28.74 15.16 -16.73
CA LEU A 652 -29.97 15.87 -16.37
C LEU A 652 -30.81 16.26 -17.60
N ASP A 653 -30.15 16.60 -18.72
CA ASP A 653 -30.81 16.86 -20.00
C ASP A 653 -31.34 15.58 -20.68
N SER A 654 -30.73 14.42 -20.39
CA SER A 654 -31.08 13.11 -20.93
C SER A 654 -32.10 12.34 -20.10
N LEU A 655 -32.52 12.86 -18.94
CA LEU A 655 -33.51 12.21 -18.10
C LEU A 655 -34.88 12.14 -18.85
N PRO A 656 -35.62 11.01 -18.66
CA PRO A 656 -37.01 10.91 -19.16
C PRO A 656 -37.90 12.03 -18.60
N ASP A 657 -38.93 12.41 -19.33
CA ASP A 657 -39.87 13.47 -18.92
C ASP A 657 -40.55 13.15 -17.57
N THR A 658 -40.82 11.88 -17.30
CA THR A 658 -41.33 11.39 -16.00
C THR A 658 -40.39 11.70 -14.85
N ALA A 659 -39.12 11.35 -14.96
CA ALA A 659 -38.11 11.63 -13.96
C ALA A 659 -37.88 13.14 -13.79
N ARG A 660 -37.82 13.89 -14.88
CA ARG A 660 -37.71 15.35 -14.85
C ARG A 660 -38.89 15.97 -14.09
N SER A 661 -40.11 15.52 -14.37
CA SER A 661 -41.33 16.00 -13.69
C SER A 661 -41.30 15.69 -12.20
N ARG A 662 -40.86 14.46 -11.81
CA ARG A 662 -40.70 14.06 -10.39
C ARG A 662 -39.67 14.91 -9.65
N LEU A 663 -38.63 15.34 -10.32
CA LEU A 663 -37.59 16.23 -9.77
C LEU A 663 -37.98 17.71 -9.82
N GLY A 664 -39.17 18.03 -10.37
CA GLY A 664 -39.68 19.41 -10.44
C GLY A 664 -39.04 20.26 -11.55
N PHE A 665 -38.39 19.61 -12.53
CA PHE A 665 -37.84 20.31 -13.69
C PHE A 665 -38.99 20.61 -14.66
N THR A 666 -39.33 21.88 -14.82
CA THR A 666 -40.30 22.32 -15.83
C THR A 666 -39.70 22.18 -17.23
N ASN A 667 -40.45 21.58 -18.17
CA ASN A 667 -40.06 21.58 -19.57
C ASN A 667 -39.93 23.04 -20.04
N GLN A 668 -38.71 23.50 -20.37
CA GLN A 668 -38.47 24.74 -21.08
C GLN A 668 -38.57 24.49 -22.58
#